data_7cbff5547f287f835933d3680790b288
#
_entry.id   7cbff5547f287f835933d3680790b288
#
_cell.length_a   1.000
_cell.length_b   1.000
_cell.length_c   1.000
_cell.angle_alpha   90.00
_cell.angle_beta   90.00
_cell.angle_gamma   90.00
#
_symmetry.space_group_name_H-M   'P 1'
#
loop_
_entity.id
_entity.type
_entity.pdbx_description
1 polymer ?
#
loop_
_entity_poly.entity_id
_entity_poly.type
_entity_poly.pdbx_seq_one_letter_code
_entity_poly.pdbx_strand_id
1 'polypeptide(L)'
;MGNIGFLLPLKVFVVVLCNFVTTLSEESPSTTTDQLALLALKAHVTHDPQNLLATNWTSATSVCNWIGVTCGSHHQRVTALNLSHMGLIGTIPPPLGNLSFLSELDIRFNHFHGLLSMELANLSSLKYINFGHNNFRGEIPSWFDSFTQLHSLLLYSNNFSGVIPSSLGSLSNLEKLILYDNDLKGQIPIAIGNLSKLKRLYLDNNQLSGQIPSAVFKCKALEFLSLTNNVLEGSVPQEIGNLTRLRYLYLDNNNLTGQLPSALFKCQELEELDLSQNALEGSVPQEIGNLTKVIWLHLYRNNLTGEIPATIGSLSVLRYLYSENNSLTGQLPLTLFKCQELEDLWLFDNALEGSVPQEIGNLTKLRWLGLNRNNLTGKIPATIGSLPVLDFLYLDCNSLTGRLPTLQPSLRGFSVSNNNLIGEIPSSVCNMSSLRYSLDLSRNNFHGIIPECLGNLSNSIAMVDLSMNSFHGKIPENFHKDCLLRLFGINDNKIEGSLPRSLVNCSKLEILDIGNNNLIDTFPIWLEKLDLQVLILRRNRFYDRIDNFEGKFSFTHLRIIDLSHNDFNGYLPTKFFENLQAIRSESENKDDPKYMKYSGTNRGYYIYESLFITIKGSEMELLKILNAWTIIDLSNNRFKGQIPEVVGELHSLIVLNLSHNSLSGPIPSILGNLSALESLDLSSNKLKGKIPAQLVNLKFLEVLNLSWNNLMGLIPRGKQFDTFTNDSYIGNLGLCGLPLSKECSNEQNLEPKPTKSGEDGDAVNWKYSILMGYGCGLVCGLSMGYIVFTTGKPWWLVRIIERVQQKYVIRGKIRRSGGRK
;
A
#
# COMPACT_ATOMS: atom_id res chain seq x y z
N MET A 1 -74.77 -64.01 55.11
CA MET A 1 -73.40 -63.92 55.77
C MET A 1 -72.41 -64.30 54.71
N GLY A 2 -71.77 -63.44 54.09
CA GLY A 2 -70.87 -63.69 52.97
C GLY A 2 -69.96 -62.51 52.72
N ASN A 3 -68.77 -62.79 52.65
CA ASN A 3 -67.62 -62.17 51.94
C ASN A 3 -67.52 -60.64 51.85
N ILE A 4 -67.07 -60.03 52.90
CA ILE A 4 -66.50 -58.70 52.84
C ILE A 4 -64.97 -58.69 53.13
N GLY A 5 -64.35 -59.84 53.27
CA GLY A 5 -62.88 -59.93 53.69
C GLY A 5 -61.83 -59.84 52.56
N PHE A 6 -62.18 -59.95 51.29
CA PHE A 6 -61.17 -60.04 50.16
C PHE A 6 -60.98 -58.80 49.36
N LEU A 7 -61.82 -57.76 49.55
CA LEU A 7 -61.71 -56.54 48.77
C LEU A 7 -60.81 -55.45 49.39
N LEU A 8 -60.46 -55.56 50.70
CA LEU A 8 -59.61 -54.58 51.39
C LEU A 8 -58.11 -54.72 51.00
N PRO A 9 -57.50 -55.96 50.95
CA PRO A 9 -56.10 -56.06 50.54
C PRO A 9 -55.90 -55.72 49.04
N LEU A 10 -56.92 -55.96 48.20
CA LEU A 10 -56.82 -55.63 46.75
C LEU A 10 -56.91 -54.15 46.51
N LYS A 11 -57.73 -53.40 47.28
CA LYS A 11 -57.75 -51.93 47.20
C LYS A 11 -56.51 -51.29 47.73
N VAL A 12 -55.90 -51.80 48.79
CA VAL A 12 -54.63 -51.31 49.32
C VAL A 12 -53.47 -51.62 48.34
N PHE A 13 -53.49 -52.79 47.73
CA PHE A 13 -52.51 -53.22 46.76
C PHE A 13 -52.62 -52.38 45.46
N VAL A 14 -53.83 -52.09 44.99
CA VAL A 14 -54.05 -51.17 43.84
C VAL A 14 -53.69 -49.72 44.17
N VAL A 15 -53.95 -49.18 45.34
CA VAL A 15 -53.57 -47.88 45.78
C VAL A 15 -52.05 -47.81 45.94
N VAL A 16 -51.38 -48.80 46.47
CA VAL A 16 -49.93 -48.92 46.55
C VAL A 16 -49.30 -49.04 45.17
N LEU A 17 -49.88 -49.85 44.25
CA LEU A 17 -49.44 -49.95 42.83
C LEU A 17 -49.70 -48.64 42.09
N CYS A 18 -50.85 -48.01 42.30
CA CYS A 18 -51.07 -46.64 41.68
C CYS A 18 -50.14 -45.58 42.24
N ASN A 19 -49.80 -45.60 43.55
CA ASN A 19 -48.80 -44.73 44.09
C ASN A 19 -47.36 -45.13 43.69
N PHE A 20 -47.08 -46.44 43.38
CA PHE A 20 -45.80 -46.85 42.81
C PHE A 20 -45.74 -46.57 41.30
N VAL A 21 -46.84 -46.53 40.54
CA VAL A 21 -46.91 -46.17 39.15
C VAL A 21 -46.90 -44.65 38.99
N THR A 22 -47.46 -43.90 39.94
CA THR A 22 -47.35 -42.42 39.96
C THR A 22 -46.03 -41.88 40.53
N THR A 23 -45.16 -42.77 41.12
CA THR A 23 -43.79 -42.44 41.44
C THR A 23 -42.76 -42.90 40.43
N LEU A 24 -43.16 -43.54 39.32
CA LEU A 24 -42.49 -43.52 38.06
C LEU A 24 -42.91 -42.20 37.34
N SER A 25 -42.70 -41.06 38.01
CA SER A 25 -42.74 -39.78 37.38
C SER A 25 -41.79 -39.80 36.19
N GLU A 26 -42.26 -39.39 35.04
CA GLU A 26 -41.40 -38.82 34.05
C GLU A 26 -40.37 -38.02 34.84
N GLU A 27 -39.10 -38.45 34.84
CA GLU A 27 -38.00 -37.61 35.30
C GLU A 27 -38.09 -36.35 34.42
N SER A 28 -38.67 -35.31 34.97
CA SER A 28 -38.51 -33.98 34.41
C SER A 28 -37.01 -33.84 34.16
N PRO A 29 -36.58 -33.38 32.99
CA PRO A 29 -35.17 -33.24 32.70
C PRO A 29 -34.52 -32.44 33.85
N SER A 30 -33.74 -33.16 34.66
CA SER A 30 -33.31 -32.69 35.96
C SER A 30 -32.12 -31.78 35.81
N THR A 31 -31.83 -30.93 36.81
CA THR A 31 -30.58 -30.16 36.95
C THR A 31 -29.33 -31.03 36.79
N THR A 32 -29.47 -32.34 37.02
CA THR A 32 -28.45 -33.39 36.80
C THR A 32 -28.04 -33.47 35.32
N THR A 33 -29.02 -33.38 34.40
CA THR A 33 -28.72 -33.39 32.95
C THR A 33 -27.89 -32.14 32.54
N ASP A 34 -28.24 -30.95 33.04
CA ASP A 34 -27.51 -29.73 32.80
C ASP A 34 -26.10 -29.80 33.37
N GLN A 35 -25.95 -30.32 34.57
CA GLN A 35 -24.65 -30.52 35.22
C GLN A 35 -23.75 -31.46 34.43
N LEU A 36 -24.28 -32.60 33.94
CA LEU A 36 -23.53 -33.52 33.11
C LEU A 36 -23.11 -32.93 31.79
N ALA A 37 -23.98 -32.14 31.15
CA ALA A 37 -23.65 -31.44 29.90
C ALA A 37 -22.48 -30.42 30.10
N LEU A 38 -22.51 -29.68 31.18
CA LEU A 38 -21.43 -28.71 31.47
C LEU A 38 -20.14 -29.38 31.92
N LEU A 39 -20.21 -30.51 32.67
CA LEU A 39 -19.03 -31.28 32.99
C LEU A 39 -18.41 -31.94 31.75
N ALA A 40 -19.21 -32.32 30.77
CA ALA A 40 -18.71 -32.79 29.49
C ALA A 40 -17.97 -31.65 28.76
N LEU A 41 -18.52 -30.40 28.77
CA LEU A 41 -17.81 -29.26 28.23
C LEU A 41 -16.46 -29.00 28.96
N LYS A 42 -16.47 -29.04 30.29
CA LYS A 42 -15.23 -28.91 31.09
C LYS A 42 -14.20 -29.97 30.71
N ALA A 43 -14.60 -31.23 30.48
CA ALA A 43 -13.70 -32.30 30.07
C ALA A 43 -13.10 -32.11 28.68
N HIS A 44 -13.74 -31.30 27.81
CA HIS A 44 -13.26 -30.97 26.47
C HIS A 44 -12.43 -29.66 26.43
N VAL A 45 -12.33 -28.95 27.55
CA VAL A 45 -11.41 -27.84 27.71
C VAL A 45 -10.02 -28.40 28.02
N THR A 46 -9.08 -28.24 27.12
CA THR A 46 -7.70 -28.75 27.22
C THR A 46 -6.78 -27.79 27.96
N HIS A 47 -7.13 -26.49 28.00
CA HIS A 47 -6.38 -25.47 28.72
C HIS A 47 -7.32 -24.43 29.34
N ASP A 48 -7.19 -24.23 30.63
CA ASP A 48 -7.89 -23.24 31.45
C ASP A 48 -6.84 -22.41 32.19
N PRO A 49 -6.39 -21.29 31.63
CA PRO A 49 -5.20 -20.56 32.11
C PRO A 49 -5.35 -20.01 33.53
N GLN A 50 -6.57 -19.78 33.97
CA GLN A 50 -6.88 -19.26 35.30
C GLN A 50 -7.43 -20.33 36.24
N ASN A 51 -7.52 -21.57 35.80
CA ASN A 51 -8.13 -22.70 36.51
C ASN A 51 -9.57 -22.42 37.00
N LEU A 52 -10.31 -21.56 36.31
CA LEU A 52 -11.65 -21.13 36.70
C LEU A 52 -12.65 -22.27 36.68
N LEU A 53 -12.70 -23.03 35.56
CA LEU A 53 -13.56 -24.17 35.44
C LEU A 53 -13.06 -25.33 36.33
N ALA A 54 -11.76 -25.51 36.41
CA ALA A 54 -11.15 -26.58 37.20
C ALA A 54 -11.52 -26.48 38.68
N THR A 55 -11.52 -25.27 39.24
CA THR A 55 -11.78 -25.04 40.68
C THR A 55 -13.24 -24.84 41.03
N ASN A 56 -14.03 -24.23 40.14
CA ASN A 56 -15.40 -23.82 40.43
C ASN A 56 -16.46 -24.87 39.98
N TRP A 57 -16.29 -25.49 38.80
CA TRP A 57 -17.24 -26.47 38.26
C TRP A 57 -16.99 -27.84 38.90
N THR A 58 -17.58 -28.07 40.05
CA THR A 58 -17.44 -29.34 40.77
C THR A 58 -18.79 -29.97 41.01
N SER A 59 -18.86 -31.31 41.08
CA SER A 59 -20.09 -32.03 41.39
C SER A 59 -20.62 -31.78 42.80
N ALA A 60 -19.83 -31.19 43.67
CA ALA A 60 -20.20 -30.85 45.04
C ALA A 60 -21.02 -29.57 45.18
N THR A 61 -21.06 -28.73 44.14
CA THR A 61 -21.76 -27.43 44.15
C THR A 61 -22.90 -27.45 43.14
N SER A 62 -23.99 -26.72 43.43
CA SER A 62 -25.10 -26.55 42.48
C SER A 62 -24.59 -25.93 41.19
N VAL A 63 -25.00 -26.43 40.03
CA VAL A 63 -24.69 -25.92 38.69
C VAL A 63 -24.99 -24.45 38.53
N CYS A 64 -26.02 -23.96 39.23
CA CYS A 64 -26.45 -22.57 39.20
C CYS A 64 -25.46 -21.60 39.91
N ASN A 65 -24.49 -22.11 40.64
CA ASN A 65 -23.44 -21.32 41.32
C ASN A 65 -22.12 -21.37 40.55
N TRP A 66 -22.10 -22.02 39.38
CA TRP A 66 -20.90 -22.15 38.60
C TRP A 66 -20.60 -20.85 37.83
N ILE A 67 -19.34 -20.53 37.75
CA ILE A 67 -18.86 -19.36 36.98
C ILE A 67 -19.41 -19.44 35.55
N GLY A 68 -20.01 -18.35 35.11
CA GLY A 68 -20.55 -18.24 33.76
C GLY A 68 -21.90 -18.90 33.56
N VAL A 69 -22.46 -19.57 34.57
CA VAL A 69 -23.76 -20.24 34.48
C VAL A 69 -24.86 -19.42 35.17
N THR A 70 -25.99 -19.24 34.44
CA THR A 70 -27.20 -18.63 35.00
C THR A 70 -28.36 -19.59 34.88
N CYS A 71 -29.16 -19.75 35.94
CA CYS A 71 -30.33 -20.58 35.96
C CYS A 71 -31.63 -19.77 35.99
N GLY A 72 -32.70 -20.34 35.49
CA GLY A 72 -34.03 -19.78 35.60
C GLY A 72 -34.58 -19.85 37.03
N SER A 73 -35.23 -18.78 37.49
CA SER A 73 -35.73 -18.62 38.88
C SER A 73 -36.79 -19.65 39.28
N HIS A 74 -37.58 -20.16 38.32
CA HIS A 74 -38.70 -21.05 38.62
C HIS A 74 -38.36 -22.56 38.51
N HIS A 75 -37.49 -22.91 37.55
CA HIS A 75 -37.20 -24.34 37.24
C HIS A 75 -35.75 -24.75 37.52
N GLN A 76 -34.86 -23.82 38.00
CA GLN A 76 -33.47 -24.11 38.33
C GLN A 76 -32.67 -24.74 37.20
N ARG A 77 -33.14 -24.63 35.91
CA ARG A 77 -32.43 -25.11 34.71
C ARG A 77 -31.54 -24.03 34.19
N VAL A 78 -30.44 -24.40 33.55
CA VAL A 78 -29.48 -23.48 32.96
C VAL A 78 -30.12 -22.74 31.78
N THR A 79 -30.19 -21.41 31.89
CA THR A 79 -30.76 -20.52 30.85
C THR A 79 -29.73 -19.69 30.13
N ALA A 80 -28.55 -19.43 30.74
CA ALA A 80 -27.44 -18.75 30.08
C ALA A 80 -26.11 -19.39 30.46
N LEU A 81 -25.22 -19.46 29.48
CA LEU A 81 -23.82 -19.83 29.64
C LEU A 81 -22.92 -18.78 29.01
N ASN A 82 -22.17 -18.10 29.86
CA ASN A 82 -21.21 -17.07 29.47
C ASN A 82 -19.80 -17.41 29.94
N LEU A 83 -18.97 -17.85 29.00
CA LEU A 83 -17.55 -18.18 29.21
C LEU A 83 -16.63 -17.20 28.44
N SER A 84 -17.12 -16.01 28.12
CA SER A 84 -16.37 -15.05 27.32
C SER A 84 -15.10 -14.54 28.00
N HIS A 85 -14.04 -14.29 27.22
CA HIS A 85 -12.77 -13.72 27.70
C HIS A 85 -12.01 -14.57 28.75
N MET A 86 -12.21 -15.89 28.77
CA MET A 86 -11.54 -16.78 29.75
C MET A 86 -10.24 -17.40 29.21
N GLY A 87 -9.90 -17.19 27.95
CA GLY A 87 -8.69 -17.76 27.31
C GLY A 87 -8.72 -19.30 27.20
N LEU A 88 -9.92 -19.91 27.20
CA LEU A 88 -10.10 -21.36 27.19
C LEU A 88 -9.73 -21.94 25.83
N ILE A 89 -9.01 -23.08 25.87
CA ILE A 89 -8.71 -23.88 24.67
C ILE A 89 -9.49 -25.20 24.77
N GLY A 90 -10.23 -25.58 23.73
CA GLY A 90 -10.99 -26.84 23.73
C GLY A 90 -11.95 -26.93 22.56
N THR A 91 -12.88 -27.86 22.67
CA THR A 91 -13.95 -28.09 21.68
C THR A 91 -15.32 -28.09 22.36
N ILE A 92 -16.39 -27.89 21.60
CA ILE A 92 -17.76 -27.99 22.10
C ILE A 92 -18.23 -29.42 21.93
N PRO A 93 -18.55 -30.15 23.03
CA PRO A 93 -18.95 -31.52 22.97
C PRO A 93 -20.45 -31.67 22.63
N PRO A 94 -20.90 -32.77 21.99
CA PRO A 94 -22.31 -33.07 21.68
C PRO A 94 -23.25 -32.97 22.88
N PRO A 95 -22.89 -33.45 24.11
CA PRO A 95 -23.79 -33.39 25.28
C PRO A 95 -24.23 -31.97 25.66
N LEU A 96 -23.51 -30.89 25.18
CA LEU A 96 -23.96 -29.52 25.42
C LEU A 96 -25.38 -29.27 24.86
N GLY A 97 -25.76 -29.99 23.78
CA GLY A 97 -27.12 -29.96 23.21
C GLY A 97 -28.25 -30.40 24.17
N ASN A 98 -27.93 -30.98 25.33
CA ASN A 98 -28.91 -31.36 26.35
C ASN A 98 -29.37 -30.19 27.24
N LEU A 99 -28.77 -28.99 27.13
CA LEU A 99 -29.17 -27.77 27.85
C LEU A 99 -30.47 -27.19 27.27
N SER A 100 -31.57 -27.92 27.26
CA SER A 100 -32.82 -27.61 26.54
C SER A 100 -33.46 -26.26 26.90
N PHE A 101 -33.14 -25.67 28.07
CA PHE A 101 -33.61 -24.34 28.50
C PHE A 101 -32.63 -23.20 28.19
N LEU A 102 -31.48 -23.51 27.54
CA LEU A 102 -30.46 -22.51 27.22
C LEU A 102 -31.01 -21.51 26.22
N SER A 103 -31.07 -20.24 26.62
CA SER A 103 -31.47 -19.10 25.80
C SER A 103 -30.29 -18.25 25.33
N GLU A 104 -29.19 -18.29 26.07
CA GLU A 104 -28.00 -17.50 25.79
C GLU A 104 -26.74 -18.36 25.88
N LEU A 105 -25.91 -18.33 24.81
CA LEU A 105 -24.62 -19.00 24.75
C LEU A 105 -23.56 -18.05 24.24
N ASP A 106 -22.70 -17.59 25.13
CA ASP A 106 -21.59 -16.67 24.84
C ASP A 106 -20.24 -17.29 25.24
N ILE A 107 -19.41 -17.59 24.24
CA ILE A 107 -18.08 -18.16 24.43
C ILE A 107 -17.03 -17.36 23.67
N ARG A 108 -17.34 -16.11 23.32
CA ARG A 108 -16.44 -15.24 22.53
C ARG A 108 -15.12 -14.98 23.24
N PHE A 109 -14.10 -14.58 22.45
CA PHE A 109 -12.75 -14.28 22.92
C PHE A 109 -12.11 -15.43 23.73
N ASN A 110 -12.11 -16.62 23.12
CA ASN A 110 -11.43 -17.81 23.60
C ASN A 110 -10.64 -18.46 22.44
N HIS A 111 -10.21 -19.68 22.63
CA HIS A 111 -9.52 -20.48 21.62
C HIS A 111 -10.25 -21.82 21.37
N PHE A 112 -11.57 -21.81 21.45
CA PHE A 112 -12.37 -22.97 21.08
C PHE A 112 -12.19 -23.27 19.60
N HIS A 113 -12.09 -24.55 19.25
CA HIS A 113 -11.77 -25.00 17.89
C HIS A 113 -12.59 -26.23 17.49
N GLY A 114 -12.45 -26.65 16.24
CA GLY A 114 -13.14 -27.85 15.73
C GLY A 114 -14.43 -27.51 14.99
N LEU A 115 -15.22 -28.54 14.74
CA LEU A 115 -16.51 -28.45 14.09
C LEU A 115 -17.64 -28.33 15.11
N LEU A 116 -18.74 -27.68 14.73
CA LEU A 116 -19.95 -27.66 15.54
C LEU A 116 -20.77 -28.96 15.32
N SER A 117 -21.10 -29.67 16.41
CA SER A 117 -21.82 -30.94 16.34
C SER A 117 -23.31 -30.74 16.12
N MET A 118 -23.98 -31.72 15.45
CA MET A 118 -25.38 -31.62 15.09
C MET A 118 -26.31 -31.64 16.33
N GLU A 119 -25.87 -32.22 17.44
CA GLU A 119 -26.64 -32.29 18.68
C GLU A 119 -26.93 -30.90 19.27
N LEU A 120 -26.17 -29.90 18.94
CA LEU A 120 -26.45 -28.51 19.32
C LEU A 120 -27.78 -28.00 18.76
N ALA A 121 -28.30 -28.58 17.66
CA ALA A 121 -29.61 -28.28 17.10
C ALA A 121 -30.77 -28.48 18.11
N ASN A 122 -30.56 -29.27 19.17
CA ASN A 122 -31.53 -29.49 20.23
C ASN A 122 -31.78 -28.27 21.14
N LEU A 123 -30.89 -27.27 21.06
CA LEU A 123 -30.98 -26.05 21.85
C LEU A 123 -32.03 -25.05 21.29
N SER A 124 -33.24 -25.53 21.09
CA SER A 124 -34.35 -24.82 20.42
C SER A 124 -34.80 -23.54 21.12
N SER A 125 -34.44 -23.36 22.39
CA SER A 125 -34.76 -22.18 23.21
C SER A 125 -33.76 -21.01 22.98
N LEU A 126 -32.69 -21.21 22.21
CA LEU A 126 -31.66 -20.19 22.02
C LEU A 126 -32.19 -18.90 21.35
N LYS A 127 -31.88 -17.79 21.98
CA LYS A 127 -32.14 -16.42 21.49
C LYS A 127 -30.87 -15.70 21.12
N TYR A 128 -29.76 -16.02 21.74
CA TYR A 128 -28.46 -15.37 21.55
C TYR A 128 -27.35 -16.42 21.46
N ILE A 129 -26.57 -16.36 20.38
CA ILE A 129 -25.34 -17.17 20.19
C ILE A 129 -24.20 -16.20 19.86
N ASN A 130 -23.10 -16.30 20.62
CA ASN A 130 -21.88 -15.56 20.32
C ASN A 130 -20.64 -16.46 20.43
N PHE A 131 -20.09 -16.85 19.29
CA PHE A 131 -18.88 -17.64 19.15
C PHE A 131 -17.70 -16.80 18.59
N GLY A 132 -17.84 -15.48 18.57
CA GLY A 132 -16.84 -14.57 18.00
C GLY A 132 -15.46 -14.69 18.63
N HIS A 133 -14.42 -14.43 17.86
CA HIS A 133 -13.01 -14.54 18.25
C HIS A 133 -12.67 -15.90 18.87
N ASN A 134 -12.75 -16.94 18.04
CA ASN A 134 -12.37 -18.32 18.35
C ASN A 134 -11.67 -18.95 17.13
N ASN A 135 -11.46 -20.27 17.17
CA ASN A 135 -10.76 -21.01 16.11
C ASN A 135 -11.67 -22.10 15.50
N PHE A 136 -13.01 -21.88 15.50
CA PHE A 136 -13.95 -22.81 14.88
C PHE A 136 -13.70 -22.87 13.37
N ARG A 137 -13.90 -24.06 12.78
CA ARG A 137 -13.65 -24.33 11.37
C ARG A 137 -14.75 -25.17 10.73
N GLY A 138 -14.68 -25.30 9.41
CA GLY A 138 -15.67 -26.03 8.60
C GLY A 138 -16.81 -25.11 8.18
N GLU A 139 -17.87 -25.69 7.62
CA GLU A 139 -19.01 -24.94 7.13
C GLU A 139 -19.94 -24.48 8.26
N ILE A 140 -20.63 -23.36 8.08
CA ILE A 140 -21.73 -22.95 8.95
C ILE A 140 -22.83 -23.97 8.80
N PRO A 141 -23.24 -24.68 9.88
CA PRO A 141 -24.20 -25.76 9.76
C PRO A 141 -25.58 -25.30 9.31
N SER A 142 -26.20 -26.05 8.38
CA SER A 142 -27.55 -25.75 7.90
C SER A 142 -28.61 -25.91 8.99
N TRP A 143 -28.37 -26.80 9.99
CA TRP A 143 -29.28 -27.03 11.12
C TRP A 143 -29.39 -25.83 12.09
N PHE A 144 -28.66 -24.73 11.88
CA PHE A 144 -28.93 -23.47 12.63
C PHE A 144 -30.38 -23.00 12.45
N ASP A 145 -31.08 -23.39 11.39
CA ASP A 145 -32.49 -23.09 11.17
C ASP A 145 -33.42 -23.63 12.25
N SER A 146 -32.98 -24.66 13.03
CA SER A 146 -33.71 -25.17 14.18
C SER A 146 -33.88 -24.15 15.31
N PHE A 147 -33.03 -23.11 15.35
CA PHE A 147 -33.08 -22.06 16.38
C PHE A 147 -34.12 -21.00 16.09
N THR A 148 -35.40 -21.39 15.99
CA THR A 148 -36.52 -20.52 15.58
C THR A 148 -36.73 -19.29 16.46
N GLN A 149 -36.20 -19.28 17.70
CA GLN A 149 -36.26 -18.17 18.64
C GLN A 149 -35.08 -17.23 18.55
N LEU A 150 -34.11 -17.50 17.67
CA LEU A 150 -32.84 -16.76 17.63
C LEU A 150 -33.03 -15.31 17.18
N HIS A 151 -32.46 -14.37 17.97
CA HIS A 151 -32.41 -12.94 17.69
C HIS A 151 -31.01 -12.50 17.23
N SER A 152 -29.96 -13.19 17.70
CA SER A 152 -28.58 -12.83 17.40
C SER A 152 -27.73 -14.06 17.14
N LEU A 153 -27.11 -14.12 15.95
CA LEU A 153 -26.13 -15.13 15.55
C LEU A 153 -24.81 -14.42 15.22
N LEU A 154 -23.81 -14.62 16.09
CA LEU A 154 -22.51 -13.96 16.00
C LEU A 154 -21.40 -15.04 15.93
N LEU A 155 -20.80 -15.19 14.73
CA LEU A 155 -19.76 -16.20 14.44
C LEU A 155 -18.45 -15.53 13.94
N TYR A 156 -18.30 -14.24 14.12
CA TYR A 156 -17.22 -13.41 13.59
C TYR A 156 -15.83 -13.82 14.10
N SER A 157 -14.79 -13.50 13.33
CA SER A 157 -13.39 -13.79 13.64
C SER A 157 -13.16 -15.26 14.03
N ASN A 158 -13.40 -16.15 13.07
CA ASN A 158 -13.21 -17.59 13.13
C ASN A 158 -12.63 -18.12 11.80
N ASN A 159 -12.55 -19.43 11.63
CA ASN A 159 -12.14 -20.09 10.40
C ASN A 159 -13.29 -20.84 9.72
N PHE A 160 -14.54 -20.33 9.83
CA PHE A 160 -15.67 -20.91 9.11
C PHE A 160 -15.48 -20.71 7.61
N SER A 161 -15.76 -21.78 6.83
CA SER A 161 -15.54 -21.84 5.39
C SER A 161 -16.81 -22.32 4.67
N GLY A 162 -16.73 -22.47 3.35
CA GLY A 162 -17.89 -22.88 2.56
C GLY A 162 -18.88 -21.75 2.32
N VAL A 163 -20.14 -22.07 2.06
CA VAL A 163 -21.17 -21.11 1.72
C VAL A 163 -22.02 -20.73 2.93
N ILE A 164 -22.61 -19.54 2.91
CA ILE A 164 -23.63 -19.16 3.88
C ILE A 164 -24.88 -20.01 3.60
N PRO A 165 -25.38 -20.82 4.56
CA PRO A 165 -26.53 -21.67 4.31
C PRO A 165 -27.81 -20.88 4.03
N SER A 166 -28.53 -21.21 2.98
CA SER A 166 -29.83 -20.59 2.68
C SER A 166 -30.87 -20.81 3.77
N SER A 167 -30.73 -21.89 4.55
CA SER A 167 -31.61 -22.20 5.68
C SER A 167 -31.62 -21.13 6.77
N LEU A 168 -30.55 -20.32 6.91
CA LEU A 168 -30.55 -19.17 7.84
C LEU A 168 -31.69 -18.20 7.55
N GLY A 169 -32.20 -18.14 6.32
CA GLY A 169 -33.33 -17.29 5.94
C GLY A 169 -34.67 -17.68 6.58
N SER A 170 -34.75 -18.83 7.28
CA SER A 170 -35.95 -19.25 8.04
C SER A 170 -36.01 -18.62 9.44
N LEU A 171 -34.92 -18.04 9.94
CA LEU A 171 -34.81 -17.44 11.27
C LEU A 171 -35.55 -16.10 11.36
N SER A 172 -36.89 -16.12 11.30
CA SER A 172 -37.75 -14.94 11.18
C SER A 172 -37.59 -13.91 12.34
N ASN A 173 -37.04 -14.34 13.48
CA ASN A 173 -36.79 -13.48 14.65
C ASN A 173 -35.40 -12.85 14.65
N LEU A 174 -34.53 -13.17 13.67
CA LEU A 174 -33.15 -12.72 13.69
C LEU A 174 -33.06 -11.21 13.45
N GLU A 175 -32.38 -10.54 14.39
CA GLU A 175 -32.08 -9.09 14.33
C GLU A 175 -30.61 -8.80 13.98
N LYS A 176 -29.70 -9.72 14.34
CA LYS A 176 -28.28 -9.57 14.12
C LYS A 176 -27.69 -10.85 13.51
N LEU A 177 -27.07 -10.71 12.33
CA LEU A 177 -26.29 -11.77 11.67
C LEU A 177 -24.89 -11.21 11.45
N ILE A 178 -23.91 -11.72 12.20
CA ILE A 178 -22.55 -11.19 12.23
C ILE A 178 -21.57 -12.34 11.93
N LEU A 179 -21.04 -12.35 10.69
CA LEU A 179 -20.18 -13.42 10.14
C LEU A 179 -18.84 -12.89 9.64
N TYR A 180 -18.45 -11.65 9.96
CA TYR A 180 -17.23 -11.04 9.45
C TYR A 180 -15.96 -11.77 9.92
N ASP A 181 -14.83 -11.56 9.23
CA ASP A 181 -13.53 -12.20 9.49
C ASP A 181 -13.63 -13.73 9.53
N ASN A 182 -13.98 -14.34 8.38
CA ASN A 182 -14.03 -15.79 8.17
C ASN A 182 -13.53 -16.13 6.75
N ASP A 183 -13.56 -17.40 6.37
CA ASP A 183 -13.20 -17.92 5.05
C ASP A 183 -14.45 -18.29 4.21
N LEU A 184 -15.58 -17.59 4.42
CA LEU A 184 -16.85 -17.87 3.71
C LEU A 184 -16.74 -17.46 2.25
N LYS A 185 -17.31 -18.29 1.37
CA LYS A 185 -17.25 -18.13 -0.09
C LYS A 185 -18.60 -18.33 -0.76
N GLY A 186 -18.62 -18.13 -2.08
CA GLY A 186 -19.85 -18.25 -2.87
C GLY A 186 -20.77 -17.04 -2.70
N GLN A 187 -22.02 -17.19 -3.11
CA GLN A 187 -22.97 -16.07 -3.18
C GLN A 187 -23.69 -15.83 -1.84
N ILE A 188 -24.09 -14.58 -1.60
CA ILE A 188 -25.01 -14.23 -0.51
C ILE A 188 -26.36 -14.88 -0.82
N PRO A 189 -26.92 -15.72 0.06
CA PRO A 189 -28.17 -16.41 -0.22
C PRO A 189 -29.37 -15.44 -0.36
N ILE A 190 -30.18 -15.63 -1.39
CA ILE A 190 -31.43 -14.86 -1.62
C ILE A 190 -32.36 -14.96 -0.40
N ALA A 191 -32.32 -16.08 0.32
CA ALA A 191 -33.13 -16.33 1.51
C ALA A 191 -32.89 -15.35 2.66
N ILE A 192 -31.73 -14.66 2.70
CA ILE A 192 -31.46 -13.60 3.69
C ILE A 192 -32.56 -12.52 3.62
N GLY A 193 -33.13 -12.26 2.45
CA GLY A 193 -34.23 -11.32 2.28
C GLY A 193 -35.53 -11.65 3.02
N ASN A 194 -35.66 -12.86 3.59
CA ASN A 194 -36.80 -13.28 4.39
C ASN A 194 -36.68 -12.79 5.86
N LEU A 195 -35.51 -12.32 6.28
CA LEU A 195 -35.23 -11.89 7.65
C LEU A 195 -35.79 -10.48 7.91
N SER A 196 -37.11 -10.36 7.99
CA SER A 196 -37.81 -9.08 8.06
C SER A 196 -37.46 -8.21 9.30
N LYS A 197 -36.95 -8.82 10.39
CA LYS A 197 -36.53 -8.15 11.61
C LYS A 197 -35.04 -7.80 11.64
N LEU A 198 -34.28 -8.17 10.61
CA LEU A 198 -32.83 -7.99 10.56
C LEU A 198 -32.47 -6.51 10.58
N LYS A 199 -31.73 -6.10 11.61
CA LYS A 199 -31.22 -4.72 11.82
C LYS A 199 -29.76 -4.59 11.46
N ARG A 200 -28.96 -5.66 11.65
CA ARG A 200 -27.52 -5.63 11.44
C ARG A 200 -27.05 -6.85 10.66
N LEU A 201 -26.43 -6.63 9.51
CA LEU A 201 -25.83 -7.65 8.67
C LEU A 201 -24.35 -7.30 8.43
N TYR A 202 -23.45 -8.11 9.00
CA TYR A 202 -22.01 -7.99 8.81
C TYR A 202 -21.47 -9.24 8.12
N LEU A 203 -21.00 -9.11 6.91
CA LEU A 203 -20.40 -10.18 6.10
C LEU A 203 -18.99 -9.80 5.62
N ASP A 204 -18.44 -8.75 6.15
CA ASP A 204 -17.16 -8.19 5.74
C ASP A 204 -15.99 -9.14 6.01
N ASN A 205 -14.86 -8.92 5.31
CA ASN A 205 -13.65 -9.74 5.43
C ASN A 205 -13.93 -11.23 5.22
N ASN A 206 -14.43 -11.59 4.05
CA ASN A 206 -14.69 -12.94 3.60
C ASN A 206 -14.28 -13.09 2.11
N GLN A 207 -14.63 -14.20 1.48
CA GLN A 207 -14.39 -14.47 0.06
C GLN A 207 -15.72 -14.62 -0.71
N LEU A 208 -16.77 -13.86 -0.30
CA LEU A 208 -18.07 -13.88 -0.93
C LEU A 208 -18.01 -13.31 -2.34
N SER A 209 -18.70 -13.94 -3.27
CA SER A 209 -18.63 -13.65 -4.71
C SER A 209 -20.02 -13.51 -5.35
N GLY A 210 -20.02 -13.11 -6.63
CA GLY A 210 -21.25 -12.89 -7.38
C GLY A 210 -21.93 -11.57 -7.02
N GLN A 211 -23.17 -11.39 -7.46
CA GLN A 211 -23.90 -10.12 -7.29
C GLN A 211 -24.54 -10.01 -5.91
N ILE A 212 -24.71 -8.78 -5.42
CA ILE A 212 -25.51 -8.51 -4.22
C ILE A 212 -26.96 -8.82 -4.57
N PRO A 213 -27.62 -9.82 -3.90
CA PRO A 213 -28.99 -10.16 -4.22
C PRO A 213 -29.95 -9.02 -3.87
N SER A 214 -30.79 -8.58 -4.79
CA SER A 214 -31.81 -7.54 -4.54
C SER A 214 -32.76 -7.92 -3.38
N ALA A 215 -32.88 -9.21 -3.09
CA ALA A 215 -33.68 -9.72 -1.97
C ALA A 215 -33.17 -9.22 -0.59
N VAL A 216 -31.88 -8.98 -0.39
CA VAL A 216 -31.35 -8.44 0.87
C VAL A 216 -32.03 -7.11 1.22
N PHE A 217 -32.39 -6.33 0.21
CA PHE A 217 -33.04 -5.03 0.38
C PHE A 217 -34.55 -5.10 0.70
N LYS A 218 -35.08 -6.32 0.90
CA LYS A 218 -36.42 -6.55 1.51
C LYS A 218 -36.39 -6.43 3.03
N CYS A 219 -35.21 -6.52 3.64
CA CYS A 219 -35.00 -6.39 5.09
C CYS A 219 -35.12 -4.92 5.52
N LYS A 220 -36.34 -4.35 5.47
CA LYS A 220 -36.62 -2.92 5.72
C LYS A 220 -36.23 -2.43 7.13
N ALA A 221 -35.92 -3.33 8.06
CA ALA A 221 -35.45 -2.99 9.39
C ALA A 221 -33.94 -2.76 9.47
N LEU A 222 -33.20 -2.99 8.37
CA LEU A 222 -31.74 -2.82 8.35
C LEU A 222 -31.34 -1.39 8.67
N GLU A 223 -30.47 -1.26 9.67
CA GLU A 223 -29.81 -0.05 10.11
C GLU A 223 -28.31 -0.07 9.74
N PHE A 224 -27.72 -1.27 9.65
CA PHE A 224 -26.31 -1.49 9.38
C PHE A 224 -26.12 -2.63 8.37
N LEU A 225 -25.42 -2.34 7.28
CA LEU A 225 -25.03 -3.31 6.26
C LEU A 225 -23.54 -3.14 5.92
N SER A 226 -22.73 -4.17 6.22
CA SER A 226 -21.33 -4.24 5.83
C SER A 226 -21.07 -5.49 4.97
N LEU A 227 -20.54 -5.25 3.77
CA LEU A 227 -20.07 -6.27 2.82
C LEU A 227 -18.62 -5.98 2.41
N THR A 228 -17.93 -5.12 3.15
CA THR A 228 -16.54 -4.70 2.91
C THR A 228 -15.60 -5.89 2.70
N ASN A 229 -14.58 -5.70 1.87
CA ASN A 229 -13.49 -6.65 1.72
C ASN A 229 -13.97 -8.07 1.37
N ASN A 230 -14.62 -8.18 0.21
CA ASN A 230 -15.08 -9.41 -0.42
C ASN A 230 -14.71 -9.37 -1.92
N VAL A 231 -15.21 -10.34 -2.70
CA VAL A 231 -15.03 -10.37 -4.16
C VAL A 231 -16.39 -10.27 -4.89
N LEU A 232 -17.29 -9.44 -4.34
CA LEU A 232 -18.62 -9.20 -4.91
C LEU A 232 -18.48 -8.40 -6.21
N GLU A 233 -19.35 -8.72 -7.19
CA GLU A 233 -19.30 -8.15 -8.53
C GLU A 233 -20.70 -7.65 -8.99
N GLY A 234 -20.73 -7.02 -10.17
CA GLY A 234 -21.97 -6.48 -10.74
C GLY A 234 -22.38 -5.15 -10.10
N SER A 235 -23.56 -4.65 -10.44
CA SER A 235 -24.03 -3.35 -9.99
C SER A 235 -24.76 -3.41 -8.65
N VAL A 236 -24.75 -2.30 -7.92
CA VAL A 236 -25.57 -2.11 -6.72
C VAL A 236 -27.04 -2.04 -7.15
N PRO A 237 -27.91 -2.96 -6.66
CA PRO A 237 -29.31 -3.00 -7.08
C PRO A 237 -30.10 -1.76 -6.67
N GLN A 238 -31.05 -1.34 -7.53
CA GLN A 238 -31.93 -0.20 -7.27
C GLN A 238 -32.82 -0.38 -6.02
N GLU A 239 -33.10 -1.62 -5.65
CA GLU A 239 -33.89 -1.97 -4.46
C GLU A 239 -33.25 -1.52 -3.15
N ILE A 240 -31.98 -1.13 -3.15
CA ILE A 240 -31.30 -0.56 -1.98
C ILE A 240 -32.07 0.63 -1.40
N GLY A 241 -32.77 1.39 -2.25
CA GLY A 241 -33.62 2.49 -1.82
C GLY A 241 -34.82 2.09 -0.94
N ASN A 242 -35.08 0.81 -0.75
CA ASN A 242 -36.10 0.32 0.19
C ASN A 242 -35.62 0.36 1.66
N LEU A 243 -34.31 0.49 1.89
CA LEU A 243 -33.70 0.49 3.22
C LEU A 243 -33.76 1.90 3.87
N THR A 244 -34.95 2.43 4.06
CA THR A 244 -35.13 3.80 4.57
C THR A 244 -34.66 4.03 6.01
N ARG A 245 -34.30 2.96 6.76
CA ARG A 245 -33.74 3.03 8.11
C ARG A 245 -32.24 2.88 8.16
N LEU A 246 -31.60 2.66 6.99
CA LEU A 246 -30.15 2.40 6.89
C LEU A 246 -29.37 3.63 7.31
N ARG A 247 -28.48 3.45 8.30
CA ARG A 247 -27.57 4.49 8.82
C ARG A 247 -26.14 4.27 8.38
N TYR A 248 -25.74 3.02 8.21
CA TYR A 248 -24.36 2.62 7.90
C TYR A 248 -24.34 1.66 6.74
N LEU A 249 -23.69 2.03 5.64
CA LEU A 249 -23.54 1.21 4.45
C LEU A 249 -22.06 1.15 4.04
N TYR A 250 -21.49 -0.04 4.12
CA TYR A 250 -20.11 -0.31 3.72
C TYR A 250 -20.08 -1.41 2.66
N LEU A 251 -19.69 -1.03 1.44
CA LEU A 251 -19.53 -1.93 0.28
C LEU A 251 -18.12 -1.86 -0.30
N ASP A 252 -17.22 -1.19 0.40
CA ASP A 252 -15.85 -0.91 -0.05
C ASP A 252 -15.01 -2.18 -0.25
N ASN A 253 -13.95 -2.02 -1.04
CA ASN A 253 -13.00 -3.10 -1.34
C ASN A 253 -13.67 -4.37 -1.88
N ASN A 254 -14.38 -4.22 -3.00
CA ASN A 254 -15.04 -5.26 -3.76
C ASN A 254 -14.75 -5.07 -5.27
N ASN A 255 -15.43 -5.82 -6.13
CA ASN A 255 -15.36 -5.68 -7.59
C ASN A 255 -16.68 -5.19 -8.19
N LEU A 256 -17.39 -4.30 -7.46
CA LEU A 256 -18.66 -3.75 -7.90
C LEU A 256 -18.47 -2.81 -9.08
N THR A 257 -19.39 -2.87 -10.05
CA THR A 257 -19.35 -2.15 -11.32
C THR A 257 -20.64 -1.36 -11.57
N GLY A 258 -20.69 -0.64 -12.69
CA GLY A 258 -21.86 0.13 -13.11
C GLY A 258 -22.05 1.42 -12.35
N GLN A 259 -23.17 2.08 -12.57
CA GLN A 259 -23.45 3.40 -12.02
C GLN A 259 -24.02 3.35 -10.61
N LEU A 260 -23.80 4.42 -9.86
CA LEU A 260 -24.45 4.63 -8.57
C LEU A 260 -25.97 4.72 -8.75
N PRO A 261 -26.78 3.82 -8.14
CA PRO A 261 -28.21 3.85 -8.30
C PRO A 261 -28.81 5.10 -7.61
N SER A 262 -29.59 5.92 -8.33
CA SER A 262 -30.25 7.08 -7.74
C SER A 262 -31.17 6.72 -6.56
N ALA A 263 -31.67 5.49 -6.54
CA ALA A 263 -32.48 4.97 -5.45
C ALA A 263 -31.71 4.89 -4.11
N LEU A 264 -30.38 4.73 -4.11
CA LEU A 264 -29.55 4.74 -2.89
C LEU A 264 -29.80 6.01 -2.07
N PHE A 265 -29.96 7.12 -2.75
CA PHE A 265 -30.12 8.44 -2.10
C PHE A 265 -31.54 8.68 -1.51
N LYS A 266 -32.42 7.65 -1.52
CA LYS A 266 -33.64 7.60 -0.72
C LYS A 266 -33.39 7.16 0.72
N CYS A 267 -32.22 6.60 1.01
CA CYS A 267 -31.81 6.20 2.37
C CYS A 267 -31.36 7.43 3.19
N GLN A 268 -32.29 8.34 3.49
CA GLN A 268 -32.03 9.66 4.10
C GLN A 268 -31.52 9.59 5.54
N GLU A 269 -31.58 8.43 6.19
CA GLU A 269 -31.02 8.20 7.52
C GLU A 269 -29.52 7.85 7.50
N LEU A 270 -28.90 7.73 6.32
CA LEU A 270 -27.49 7.41 6.19
C LEU A 270 -26.61 8.47 6.89
N GLU A 271 -25.75 7.97 7.77
CA GLU A 271 -24.69 8.71 8.47
C GLU A 271 -23.33 8.43 7.88
N GLU A 272 -23.08 7.18 7.45
CA GLU A 272 -21.84 6.74 6.83
C GLU A 272 -22.11 5.94 5.56
N LEU A 273 -21.48 6.35 4.47
CA LEU A 273 -21.53 5.69 3.17
C LEU A 273 -20.12 5.47 2.65
N ASP A 274 -19.71 4.21 2.58
CA ASP A 274 -18.44 3.81 1.99
C ASP A 274 -18.66 2.87 0.79
N LEU A 275 -18.32 3.36 -0.40
CA LEU A 275 -18.36 2.65 -1.68
C LEU A 275 -16.96 2.60 -2.32
N SER A 276 -15.94 2.95 -1.58
CA SER A 276 -14.56 3.09 -2.08
C SER A 276 -13.97 1.77 -2.57
N GLN A 277 -12.88 1.86 -3.31
CA GLN A 277 -12.12 0.69 -3.77
C GLN A 277 -12.99 -0.35 -4.50
N ASN A 278 -13.72 0.11 -5.50
CA ASN A 278 -14.54 -0.67 -6.40
C ASN A 278 -14.26 -0.27 -7.88
N ALA A 279 -15.06 -0.75 -8.82
CA ALA A 279 -15.02 -0.36 -10.23
C ALA A 279 -16.30 0.38 -10.66
N LEU A 280 -16.88 1.16 -9.73
CA LEU A 280 -18.08 1.96 -10.00
C LEU A 280 -17.78 3.05 -11.02
N GLU A 281 -18.70 3.30 -11.94
CA GLU A 281 -18.52 4.20 -13.08
C GLU A 281 -19.67 5.22 -13.21
N GLY A 282 -19.56 6.13 -14.19
CA GLY A 282 -20.55 7.16 -14.43
C GLY A 282 -20.47 8.32 -13.43
N SER A 283 -21.43 9.23 -13.50
CA SER A 283 -21.44 10.43 -12.66
C SER A 283 -22.08 10.20 -11.29
N VAL A 284 -21.64 10.98 -10.31
CA VAL A 284 -22.31 11.05 -9.01
C VAL A 284 -23.67 11.73 -9.20
N PRO A 285 -24.81 11.07 -8.86
CA PRO A 285 -26.12 11.62 -9.09
C PRO A 285 -26.42 12.88 -8.24
N GLN A 286 -27.23 13.80 -8.79
CA GLN A 286 -27.66 15.01 -8.06
C GLN A 286 -28.43 14.69 -6.78
N GLU A 287 -29.07 13.54 -6.71
CA GLU A 287 -29.82 13.05 -5.55
C GLU A 287 -28.95 12.81 -4.31
N ILE A 288 -27.61 12.84 -4.43
CA ILE A 288 -26.69 12.76 -3.30
C ILE A 288 -27.01 13.82 -2.23
N GLY A 289 -27.49 14.99 -2.65
CA GLY A 289 -27.93 16.06 -1.76
C GLY A 289 -29.08 15.68 -0.82
N ASN A 290 -29.76 14.56 -1.03
CA ASN A 290 -30.82 14.07 -0.15
C ASN A 290 -30.29 13.42 1.14
N LEU A 291 -29.00 13.06 1.18
CA LEU A 291 -28.35 12.41 2.33
C LEU A 291 -27.96 13.43 3.41
N THR A 292 -28.90 14.21 3.89
CA THR A 292 -28.64 15.36 4.78
C THR A 292 -28.06 15.00 6.14
N LYS A 293 -28.03 13.71 6.52
CA LYS A 293 -27.44 13.19 7.76
C LYS A 293 -26.06 12.61 7.60
N VAL A 294 -25.54 12.53 6.35
CA VAL A 294 -24.26 11.89 6.09
C VAL A 294 -23.11 12.73 6.67
N ILE A 295 -22.27 12.05 7.45
CA ILE A 295 -21.07 12.59 8.10
C ILE A 295 -19.82 12.13 7.33
N TRP A 296 -19.80 10.87 6.87
CA TRP A 296 -18.71 10.24 6.16
C TRP A 296 -19.18 9.80 4.78
N LEU A 297 -18.56 10.33 3.72
CA LEU A 297 -18.85 9.99 2.35
C LEU A 297 -17.56 9.58 1.64
N HIS A 298 -17.40 8.28 1.42
CA HIS A 298 -16.23 7.68 0.80
C HIS A 298 -16.58 7.08 -0.57
N LEU A 299 -16.01 7.67 -1.61
CA LEU A 299 -16.19 7.26 -3.02
C LEU A 299 -14.84 7.01 -3.72
N TYR A 300 -13.73 7.05 -2.98
CA TYR A 300 -12.39 7.02 -3.52
C TYR A 300 -12.03 5.69 -4.21
N ARG A 301 -11.05 5.74 -5.13
CA ARG A 301 -10.57 4.58 -5.90
C ARG A 301 -11.71 3.84 -6.59
N ASN A 302 -12.39 4.56 -7.50
CA ASN A 302 -13.41 4.07 -8.41
C ASN A 302 -13.13 4.60 -9.83
N ASN A 303 -14.04 4.38 -10.76
CA ASN A 303 -14.00 4.93 -12.12
C ASN A 303 -15.06 6.03 -12.31
N LEU A 304 -15.42 6.76 -11.25
CA LEU A 304 -16.43 7.82 -11.30
C LEU A 304 -15.99 8.98 -12.19
N THR A 305 -16.91 9.52 -12.96
CA THR A 305 -16.69 10.57 -13.97
C THR A 305 -17.66 11.74 -13.78
N GLY A 306 -17.53 12.76 -14.64
CA GLY A 306 -18.41 13.93 -14.60
C GLY A 306 -18.12 14.87 -13.44
N GLU A 307 -18.98 15.84 -13.24
CA GLU A 307 -18.80 16.92 -12.26
C GLU A 307 -19.24 16.49 -10.85
N ILE A 308 -18.65 17.10 -9.82
CA ILE A 308 -19.17 17.02 -8.45
C ILE A 308 -20.52 17.75 -8.41
N PRO A 309 -21.64 17.08 -8.05
CA PRO A 309 -22.95 17.68 -8.14
C PRO A 309 -23.11 18.87 -7.18
N ALA A 310 -23.72 19.94 -7.65
CA ALA A 310 -23.94 21.16 -6.85
C ALA A 310 -24.81 20.90 -5.61
N THR A 311 -25.62 19.86 -5.61
CA THR A 311 -26.45 19.44 -4.47
C THR A 311 -25.63 18.92 -3.29
N ILE A 312 -24.32 18.64 -3.44
CA ILE A 312 -23.40 18.29 -2.36
C ILE A 312 -23.44 19.32 -1.21
N GLY A 313 -23.69 20.60 -1.52
CA GLY A 313 -23.82 21.67 -0.55
C GLY A 313 -25.03 21.59 0.38
N SER A 314 -25.92 20.61 0.17
CA SER A 314 -27.04 20.31 1.07
C SER A 314 -26.62 19.44 2.26
N LEU A 315 -25.42 18.85 2.21
CA LEU A 315 -24.88 17.94 3.23
C LEU A 315 -24.30 18.75 4.41
N SER A 316 -25.13 19.44 5.16
CA SER A 316 -24.72 20.42 6.17
C SER A 316 -23.93 19.84 7.35
N VAL A 317 -24.00 18.51 7.59
CA VAL A 317 -23.29 17.81 8.67
C VAL A 317 -22.08 17.01 8.17
N LEU A 318 -21.77 17.07 6.87
CA LEU A 318 -20.67 16.35 6.27
C LEU A 318 -19.33 16.81 6.84
N ARG A 319 -18.54 15.86 7.39
CA ARG A 319 -17.22 16.12 7.96
C ARG A 319 -16.09 15.54 7.11
N TYR A 320 -16.32 14.42 6.44
CA TYR A 320 -15.30 13.69 5.69
C TYR A 320 -15.79 13.39 4.29
N LEU A 321 -15.17 13.99 3.29
CA LEU A 321 -15.44 13.75 1.87
C LEU A 321 -14.17 13.22 1.21
N TYR A 322 -14.16 11.91 0.87
CA TYR A 322 -13.07 11.23 0.20
C TYR A 322 -13.54 10.74 -1.17
N SER A 323 -13.06 11.37 -2.22
CA SER A 323 -13.39 11.05 -3.62
C SER A 323 -12.16 11.05 -4.51
N GLU A 324 -10.99 10.88 -3.90
CA GLU A 324 -9.72 10.82 -4.61
C GLU A 324 -9.60 9.54 -5.47
N ASN A 325 -8.63 9.57 -6.41
CA ASN A 325 -8.40 8.45 -7.34
C ASN A 325 -9.68 8.03 -8.10
N ASN A 326 -10.24 9.00 -8.83
CA ASN A 326 -11.37 8.84 -9.74
C ASN A 326 -11.07 9.56 -11.06
N SER A 327 -12.08 9.79 -11.89
CA SER A 327 -12.00 10.57 -13.14
C SER A 327 -12.99 11.74 -13.13
N LEU A 328 -13.19 12.37 -11.95
CA LEU A 328 -14.08 13.51 -11.79
C LEU A 328 -13.53 14.72 -12.55
N THR A 329 -14.43 15.46 -13.21
CA THR A 329 -14.13 16.60 -14.08
C THR A 329 -14.87 17.87 -13.63
N GLY A 330 -14.68 18.94 -14.35
CA GLY A 330 -15.35 20.23 -14.10
C GLY A 330 -14.79 20.98 -12.91
N GLN A 331 -15.47 22.03 -12.51
CA GLN A 331 -15.03 22.94 -11.47
C GLN A 331 -15.53 22.51 -10.08
N LEU A 332 -14.81 22.95 -9.05
CA LEU A 332 -15.28 22.82 -7.66
C LEU A 332 -16.59 23.61 -7.50
N PRO A 333 -17.72 22.96 -7.17
CA PRO A 333 -19.00 23.68 -7.05
C PRO A 333 -18.98 24.60 -5.83
N LEU A 334 -19.36 25.86 -6.02
CA LEU A 334 -19.38 26.84 -4.92
C LEU A 334 -20.25 26.42 -3.74
N THR A 335 -21.25 25.59 -4.00
CA THR A 335 -22.11 25.03 -2.96
C THR A 335 -21.40 24.09 -1.99
N LEU A 336 -20.33 23.40 -2.41
CA LEU A 336 -19.51 22.55 -1.55
C LEU A 336 -19.02 23.32 -0.31
N PHE A 337 -18.68 24.59 -0.49
CA PHE A 337 -18.18 25.45 0.59
C PHE A 337 -19.26 25.92 1.57
N LYS A 338 -20.51 25.45 1.45
CA LYS A 338 -21.58 25.56 2.43
C LYS A 338 -21.54 24.45 3.49
N CYS A 339 -20.80 23.38 3.24
CA CYS A 339 -20.60 22.26 4.19
C CYS A 339 -19.62 22.69 5.30
N GLN A 340 -20.03 23.58 6.19
CA GLN A 340 -19.16 24.23 7.20
C GLN A 340 -18.61 23.27 8.26
N GLU A 341 -19.13 22.04 8.34
CA GLU A 341 -18.66 21.00 9.25
C GLU A 341 -17.47 20.19 8.66
N LEU A 342 -17.10 20.43 7.38
CA LEU A 342 -16.01 19.70 6.74
C LEU A 342 -14.68 19.86 7.50
N GLU A 343 -14.11 18.71 7.86
CA GLU A 343 -12.78 18.56 8.46
C GLU A 343 -11.74 18.06 7.44
N ASP A 344 -12.12 17.09 6.61
CA ASP A 344 -11.25 16.53 5.58
C ASP A 344 -11.93 16.57 4.21
N LEU A 345 -11.24 17.13 3.23
CA LEU A 345 -11.67 17.20 1.83
C LEU A 345 -10.56 16.63 0.93
N TRP A 346 -10.77 15.41 0.44
CA TRP A 346 -9.82 14.70 -0.41
C TRP A 346 -10.41 14.48 -1.80
N LEU A 347 -9.89 15.22 -2.78
CA LEU A 347 -10.30 15.19 -4.19
C LEU A 347 -9.09 14.99 -5.12
N PHE A 348 -7.95 14.58 -4.59
CA PHE A 348 -6.72 14.40 -5.36
C PHE A 348 -6.79 13.23 -6.36
N ASP A 349 -5.87 13.18 -7.32
CA ASP A 349 -5.87 12.18 -8.40
C ASP A 349 -7.24 12.12 -9.12
N ASN A 350 -7.67 13.27 -9.67
CA ASN A 350 -8.86 13.43 -10.50
C ASN A 350 -8.53 14.31 -11.73
N ALA A 351 -9.52 14.74 -12.49
CA ALA A 351 -9.40 15.64 -13.62
C ALA A 351 -10.15 16.97 -13.40
N LEU A 352 -10.23 17.44 -12.14
CA LEU A 352 -10.89 18.69 -11.78
C LEU A 352 -10.16 19.88 -12.40
N GLU A 353 -10.90 20.86 -12.87
CA GLU A 353 -10.38 22.03 -13.59
C GLU A 353 -10.87 23.36 -13.00
N GLY A 354 -10.43 24.47 -13.59
CA GLY A 354 -10.79 25.81 -13.11
C GLY A 354 -9.97 26.23 -11.90
N SER A 355 -10.38 27.28 -11.21
CA SER A 355 -9.67 27.83 -10.06
C SER A 355 -10.24 27.34 -8.74
N VAL A 356 -9.40 27.28 -7.70
CA VAL A 356 -9.86 27.08 -6.33
C VAL A 356 -10.62 28.35 -5.89
N PRO A 357 -11.92 28.22 -5.53
CA PRO A 357 -12.73 29.39 -5.17
C PRO A 357 -12.33 30.04 -3.84
N GLN A 358 -12.57 31.37 -3.72
CA GLN A 358 -12.33 32.11 -2.48
C GLN A 358 -13.21 31.62 -1.31
N GLU A 359 -14.36 31.04 -1.63
CA GLU A 359 -15.34 30.48 -0.70
C GLU A 359 -14.80 29.32 0.13
N ILE A 360 -13.63 28.74 -0.26
CA ILE A 360 -12.94 27.73 0.54
C ILE A 360 -12.64 28.24 1.95
N GLY A 361 -12.46 29.54 2.14
CA GLY A 361 -12.30 30.18 3.46
C GLY A 361 -13.49 30.03 4.39
N ASN A 362 -14.66 29.59 3.89
CA ASN A 362 -15.83 29.33 4.71
C ASN A 362 -15.73 28.02 5.52
N LEU A 363 -14.80 27.13 5.14
CA LEU A 363 -14.62 25.83 5.77
C LEU A 363 -13.73 25.94 7.02
N THR A 364 -14.17 26.64 8.02
CA THR A 364 -13.37 27.01 9.21
C THR A 364 -12.94 25.82 10.07
N LYS A 365 -13.54 24.64 9.89
CA LYS A 365 -13.19 23.39 10.57
C LYS A 365 -12.23 22.51 9.76
N LEU A 366 -11.87 22.94 8.54
CA LEU A 366 -11.07 22.13 7.61
C LEU A 366 -9.64 21.94 8.16
N ARG A 367 -9.24 20.68 8.29
CA ARG A 367 -7.93 20.25 8.76
C ARG A 367 -7.08 19.68 7.64
N TRP A 368 -7.69 19.00 6.66
CA TRP A 368 -7.03 18.35 5.55
C TRP A 368 -7.63 18.79 4.23
N LEU A 369 -6.82 19.41 3.37
CA LEU A 369 -7.20 19.75 2.01
C LEU A 369 -6.25 19.10 1.03
N GLY A 370 -6.74 18.10 0.32
CA GLY A 370 -6.03 17.40 -0.76
C GLY A 370 -6.71 17.63 -2.10
N LEU A 371 -6.12 18.51 -2.92
CA LEU A 371 -6.55 18.82 -4.29
C LEU A 371 -5.43 18.54 -5.31
N ASN A 372 -4.37 17.90 -4.86
CA ASN A 372 -3.21 17.60 -5.69
C ASN A 372 -3.55 16.64 -6.84
N ARG A 373 -2.71 16.65 -7.88
CA ARG A 373 -2.88 15.82 -9.09
C ARG A 373 -4.25 15.97 -9.74
N ASN A 374 -4.53 17.23 -10.14
CA ASN A 374 -5.70 17.64 -10.89
C ASN A 374 -5.30 18.59 -12.05
N ASN A 375 -6.25 19.21 -12.71
CA ASN A 375 -6.03 20.20 -13.77
C ASN A 375 -6.37 21.62 -13.29
N LEU A 376 -6.23 21.90 -11.97
CA LEU A 376 -6.59 23.18 -11.39
C LEU A 376 -5.66 24.29 -11.86
N THR A 377 -6.23 25.47 -12.09
CA THR A 377 -5.57 26.66 -12.65
C THR A 377 -5.78 27.89 -11.76
N GLY A 378 -5.24 29.04 -12.19
CA GLY A 378 -5.42 30.28 -11.45
C GLY A 378 -4.55 30.40 -10.21
N LYS A 379 -4.88 31.33 -9.32
CA LYS A 379 -4.13 31.61 -8.11
C LYS A 379 -4.65 30.81 -6.92
N ILE A 380 -3.77 30.50 -5.99
CA ILE A 380 -4.18 29.98 -4.68
C ILE A 380 -4.90 31.12 -3.94
N PRO A 381 -6.17 30.94 -3.54
CA PRO A 381 -6.93 32.00 -2.90
C PRO A 381 -6.36 32.39 -1.54
N ALA A 382 -6.30 33.69 -1.25
CA ALA A 382 -5.76 34.20 0.01
C ALA A 382 -6.55 33.70 1.24
N THR A 383 -7.82 33.37 1.06
CA THR A 383 -8.71 32.86 2.11
C THR A 383 -8.28 31.51 2.66
N ILE A 384 -7.49 30.71 1.92
CA ILE A 384 -6.85 29.49 2.48
C ILE A 384 -5.95 29.86 3.68
N GLY A 385 -5.24 30.97 3.59
CA GLY A 385 -4.42 31.47 4.68
C GLY A 385 -5.18 31.93 5.91
N SER A 386 -6.52 32.00 5.90
CA SER A 386 -7.36 32.33 7.05
C SER A 386 -8.01 31.12 7.72
N LEU A 387 -7.77 29.88 7.24
CA LEU A 387 -8.33 28.67 7.81
C LEU A 387 -7.63 28.33 9.15
N PRO A 388 -8.31 28.43 10.30
CA PRO A 388 -7.63 28.51 11.59
C PRO A 388 -7.01 27.18 12.08
N VAL A 389 -7.53 26.05 11.57
CA VAL A 389 -7.17 24.69 12.05
C VAL A 389 -6.60 23.81 10.93
N LEU A 390 -6.23 24.40 9.79
CA LEU A 390 -5.70 23.64 8.67
C LEU A 390 -4.35 23.02 9.05
N ASP A 391 -4.29 21.68 9.10
CA ASP A 391 -3.09 20.90 9.42
C ASP A 391 -2.30 20.55 8.15
N PHE A 392 -3.01 20.22 7.06
CA PHE A 392 -2.39 19.71 5.81
C PHE A 392 -3.00 20.35 4.58
N LEU A 393 -2.13 20.84 3.71
CA LEU A 393 -2.50 21.47 2.43
C LEU A 393 -1.67 20.87 1.30
N TYR A 394 -2.32 20.09 0.42
CA TYR A 394 -1.70 19.45 -0.73
C TYR A 394 -2.36 19.93 -2.02
N LEU A 395 -1.62 20.70 -2.81
CA LEU A 395 -2.03 21.29 -4.10
C LEU A 395 -1.06 20.94 -5.23
N ASP A 396 -0.13 20.04 -4.98
CA ASP A 396 0.92 19.63 -5.92
C ASP A 396 0.34 19.03 -7.22
N CYS A 397 1.15 19.05 -8.29
CA CYS A 397 0.75 18.47 -9.58
C CYS A 397 -0.55 19.07 -10.13
N ASN A 398 -0.57 20.39 -10.30
CA ASN A 398 -1.64 21.17 -10.92
C ASN A 398 -1.06 22.21 -11.91
N SER A 399 -1.85 23.16 -12.34
CA SER A 399 -1.42 24.31 -13.18
C SER A 399 -1.64 25.64 -12.48
N LEU A 400 -1.45 25.68 -11.14
CA LEU A 400 -1.65 26.86 -10.31
C LEU A 400 -0.57 27.91 -10.61
N THR A 401 -0.95 29.18 -10.53
CA THR A 401 -0.12 30.34 -10.88
C THR A 401 -0.12 31.39 -9.76
N GLY A 402 0.72 32.43 -9.92
CA GLY A 402 0.78 33.54 -8.98
C GLY A 402 1.71 33.27 -7.80
N ARG A 403 1.59 34.08 -6.76
CA ARG A 403 2.42 33.98 -5.54
C ARG A 403 1.74 33.15 -4.46
N LEU A 404 2.53 32.58 -3.56
CA LEU A 404 2.01 31.95 -2.36
C LEU A 404 1.26 33.00 -1.50
N PRO A 405 0.05 32.68 -1.00
CA PRO A 405 -0.61 33.51 0.00
C PRO A 405 0.12 33.41 1.36
N THR A 406 -0.25 34.27 2.30
CA THR A 406 0.13 34.10 3.70
C THR A 406 -0.42 32.78 4.23
N LEU A 407 0.42 31.95 4.84
CA LEU A 407 0.06 30.64 5.37
C LEU A 407 -0.08 30.69 6.89
N GLN A 408 -0.91 29.78 7.44
CA GLN A 408 -1.15 29.70 8.88
C GLN A 408 -0.05 28.91 9.61
N PRO A 409 0.27 29.30 10.86
CA PRO A 409 1.24 28.59 11.70
C PRO A 409 0.80 27.16 12.08
N SER A 410 -0.50 26.84 11.95
CA SER A 410 -1.08 25.50 12.28
C SER A 410 -0.65 24.40 11.32
N LEU A 411 -0.19 24.73 10.09
CA LEU A 411 0.19 23.75 9.08
C LEU A 411 1.30 22.82 9.57
N ARG A 412 1.06 21.52 9.40
CA ARG A 412 2.00 20.44 9.71
C ARG A 412 2.63 19.84 8.47
N GLY A 413 1.93 19.90 7.33
CA GLY A 413 2.40 19.48 6.02
C GLY A 413 1.88 20.39 4.93
N PHE A 414 2.78 20.79 4.01
CA PHE A 414 2.45 21.68 2.92
C PHE A 414 3.20 21.28 1.65
N SER A 415 2.45 21.05 0.57
CA SER A 415 3.01 20.85 -0.76
C SER A 415 2.23 21.60 -1.83
N VAL A 416 2.99 22.30 -2.68
CA VAL A 416 2.52 22.96 -3.90
C VAL A 416 3.44 22.62 -5.08
N SER A 417 4.18 21.51 -4.97
CA SER A 417 5.14 21.12 -5.99
C SER A 417 4.50 20.90 -7.36
N ASN A 418 5.31 20.96 -8.40
CA ASN A 418 4.89 20.73 -9.77
C ASN A 418 3.66 21.59 -10.19
N ASN A 419 3.85 22.91 -10.12
CA ASN A 419 2.91 23.95 -10.52
C ASN A 419 3.62 25.07 -11.30
N ASN A 420 2.92 26.17 -11.59
CA ASN A 420 3.48 27.37 -12.26
C ASN A 420 3.55 28.57 -11.31
N LEU A 421 3.81 28.34 -10.01
CA LEU A 421 3.86 29.39 -9.01
C LEU A 421 5.14 30.22 -9.15
N ILE A 422 5.04 31.50 -8.82
CA ILE A 422 6.12 32.50 -8.96
C ILE A 422 6.32 33.28 -7.65
N GLY A 423 7.42 34.04 -7.58
CA GLY A 423 7.70 34.94 -6.47
C GLY A 423 8.69 34.34 -5.48
N GLU A 424 8.83 35.00 -4.36
CA GLU A 424 9.74 34.61 -3.27
C GLU A 424 8.98 33.77 -2.22
N ILE A 425 9.70 33.01 -1.40
CA ILE A 425 9.14 32.35 -0.23
C ILE A 425 8.68 33.44 0.75
N PRO A 426 7.38 33.51 1.08
CA PRO A 426 6.88 34.56 1.96
C PRO A 426 7.40 34.40 3.39
N SER A 427 7.64 35.50 4.09
CA SER A 427 8.12 35.52 5.47
C SER A 427 7.19 34.79 6.46
N SER A 428 5.92 34.59 6.10
CA SER A 428 4.97 33.80 6.91
C SER A 428 5.41 32.34 7.07
N VAL A 429 6.21 31.78 6.15
CA VAL A 429 6.79 30.44 6.30
C VAL A 429 7.65 30.35 7.55
N CYS A 430 8.31 31.43 7.94
CA CYS A 430 9.11 31.50 9.17
C CYS A 430 8.30 31.31 10.46
N ASN A 431 7.00 31.56 10.40
CA ASN A 431 6.10 31.44 11.56
C ASN A 431 5.42 30.06 11.66
N MET A 432 5.71 29.15 10.74
CA MET A 432 5.09 27.82 10.67
C MET A 432 5.71 26.84 11.69
N SER A 433 5.60 27.18 12.97
CA SER A 433 6.19 26.39 14.09
C SER A 433 5.60 25.00 14.25
N SER A 434 4.42 24.74 13.68
CA SER A 434 3.76 23.42 13.69
C SER A 434 4.20 22.49 12.55
N LEU A 435 4.99 22.96 11.60
CA LEU A 435 5.40 22.23 10.42
C LEU A 435 6.30 21.03 10.83
N ARG A 436 5.80 19.80 10.64
CA ARG A 436 6.49 18.59 11.11
C ARG A 436 6.79 17.59 10.00
N TYR A 437 5.96 17.58 8.95
CA TYR A 437 6.09 16.55 7.92
C TYR A 437 6.87 17.07 6.72
N SER A 438 6.29 17.97 5.96
CA SER A 438 6.89 18.41 4.69
C SER A 438 6.64 19.89 4.39
N LEU A 439 7.64 20.51 3.79
CA LEU A 439 7.56 21.75 3.02
C LEU A 439 8.06 21.42 1.61
N ASP A 440 7.17 21.24 0.67
CA ASP A 440 7.49 20.93 -0.71
C ASP A 440 7.02 22.05 -1.64
N LEU A 441 7.98 22.82 -2.15
CA LEU A 441 7.80 23.89 -3.12
C LEU A 441 8.45 23.56 -4.47
N SER A 442 8.90 22.31 -4.65
CA SER A 442 9.69 21.89 -5.80
C SER A 442 8.95 22.07 -7.12
N ARG A 443 9.70 22.13 -8.23
CA ARG A 443 9.13 22.18 -9.61
C ARG A 443 8.13 23.31 -9.81
N ASN A 444 8.59 24.53 -9.55
CA ASN A 444 7.86 25.76 -9.73
C ASN A 444 8.76 26.83 -10.37
N ASN A 445 8.29 28.06 -10.41
CA ASN A 445 9.05 29.22 -10.91
C ASN A 445 9.39 30.19 -9.75
N PHE A 446 9.58 29.68 -8.53
CA PHE A 446 9.99 30.48 -7.40
C PHE A 446 11.40 31.04 -7.61
N HIS A 447 11.66 32.21 -7.04
CA HIS A 447 12.95 32.89 -7.11
C HIS A 447 13.26 33.59 -5.80
N GLY A 448 14.39 34.31 -5.74
CA GLY A 448 14.86 34.97 -4.52
C GLY A 448 15.78 34.06 -3.71
N ILE A 449 16.05 34.47 -2.48
CA ILE A 449 16.91 33.72 -1.54
C ILE A 449 16.10 32.73 -0.70
N ILE A 450 16.76 31.67 -0.26
CA ILE A 450 16.20 30.79 0.76
C ILE A 450 16.26 31.52 2.10
N PRO A 451 15.10 31.75 2.78
CA PRO A 451 15.10 32.48 4.05
C PRO A 451 15.91 31.78 5.14
N GLU A 452 16.73 32.53 5.90
CA GLU A 452 17.51 31.96 7.00
C GLU A 452 16.66 31.21 8.05
N CYS A 453 15.42 31.62 8.25
CA CYS A 453 14.53 30.95 9.20
C CYS A 453 14.23 29.48 8.87
N LEU A 454 14.43 29.03 7.62
CA LEU A 454 14.27 27.61 7.27
C LEU A 454 15.29 26.74 7.99
N GLY A 455 16.49 27.24 8.23
CA GLY A 455 17.47 26.54 9.06
C GLY A 455 16.97 26.32 10.50
N ASN A 456 16.31 27.32 11.09
CA ASN A 456 15.72 27.19 12.43
C ASN A 456 14.53 26.24 12.46
N LEU A 457 13.69 26.21 11.41
CA LEU A 457 12.54 25.27 11.31
C LEU A 457 12.99 23.80 11.20
N SER A 458 14.25 23.54 10.93
CA SER A 458 14.81 22.18 10.86
C SER A 458 14.63 21.36 12.16
N ASN A 459 14.36 21.99 13.29
CA ASN A 459 14.06 21.31 14.56
C ASN A 459 12.64 20.70 14.63
N SER A 460 11.79 21.01 13.68
CA SER A 460 10.39 20.54 13.67
C SER A 460 10.03 19.74 12.42
N ILE A 461 10.65 20.06 11.28
CA ILE A 461 10.29 19.54 9.96
C ILE A 461 11.15 18.33 9.56
N ALA A 462 10.53 17.34 8.92
CA ALA A 462 11.23 16.14 8.45
C ALA A 462 11.71 16.28 6.99
N MET A 463 11.02 17.05 6.16
CA MET A 463 11.31 17.18 4.73
C MET A 463 11.23 18.63 4.26
N VAL A 464 12.27 19.08 3.58
CA VAL A 464 12.29 20.34 2.82
C VAL A 464 12.73 20.04 1.40
N ASP A 465 11.84 20.28 0.44
CA ASP A 465 12.14 20.19 -0.99
C ASP A 465 11.84 21.52 -1.71
N LEU A 466 12.89 22.16 -2.19
CA LEU A 466 12.87 23.40 -2.95
C LEU A 466 13.43 23.20 -4.38
N SER A 467 13.61 21.96 -4.79
CA SER A 467 14.26 21.60 -6.05
C SER A 467 13.54 22.15 -7.27
N MET A 468 14.25 22.23 -8.39
CA MET A 468 13.70 22.65 -9.69
C MET A 468 12.95 23.98 -9.63
N ASN A 469 13.66 25.04 -9.22
CA ASN A 469 13.19 26.41 -9.11
C ASN A 469 14.24 27.40 -9.64
N SER A 470 14.14 28.66 -9.29
CA SER A 470 15.13 29.71 -9.61
C SER A 470 15.68 30.40 -8.36
N PHE A 471 15.76 29.70 -7.24
CA PHE A 471 16.39 30.23 -6.01
C PHE A 471 17.86 30.50 -6.22
N HIS A 472 18.37 31.53 -5.57
CA HIS A 472 19.78 31.95 -5.64
C HIS A 472 20.31 32.34 -4.26
N GLY A 473 21.57 32.74 -4.18
CA GLY A 473 22.21 33.04 -2.91
C GLY A 473 22.71 31.81 -2.19
N LYS A 474 22.86 31.87 -0.88
CA LYS A 474 23.43 30.76 -0.08
C LYS A 474 22.40 29.89 0.58
N ILE A 475 22.82 28.69 0.95
CA ILE A 475 22.06 27.80 1.86
C ILE A 475 22.07 28.43 3.26
N PRO A 476 20.97 28.42 4.03
CA PRO A 476 20.93 28.89 5.42
C PRO A 476 22.05 28.31 6.28
N GLU A 477 22.70 29.11 7.11
CA GLU A 477 23.85 28.67 7.94
C GLU A 477 23.46 28.22 9.36
N ASN A 478 22.18 28.30 9.72
CA ASN A 478 21.67 28.16 11.09
C ASN A 478 20.80 26.94 11.33
N PHE A 479 21.17 25.77 10.76
CA PHE A 479 20.46 24.51 11.07
C PHE A 479 20.49 24.21 12.56
N HIS A 480 19.32 23.97 13.15
CA HIS A 480 19.15 23.81 14.59
C HIS A 480 19.92 22.60 15.12
N LYS A 481 20.45 22.69 16.36
CA LYS A 481 21.16 21.59 17.01
C LYS A 481 20.35 20.29 17.16
N ASP A 482 19.03 20.40 17.27
CA ASP A 482 18.09 19.27 17.35
C ASP A 482 17.36 19.08 16.00
N CYS A 483 18.08 19.18 14.89
CA CYS A 483 17.54 19.06 13.53
C CYS A 483 16.88 17.68 13.32
N LEU A 484 15.66 17.70 12.77
CA LEU A 484 14.85 16.49 12.49
C LEU A 484 14.75 16.17 11.01
N LEU A 485 15.41 16.97 10.15
CA LEU A 485 15.39 16.73 8.70
C LEU A 485 15.88 15.33 8.36
N ARG A 486 15.14 14.68 7.48
CA ARG A 486 15.48 13.42 6.84
C ARG A 486 15.75 13.60 5.35
N LEU A 487 15.07 14.58 4.71
CA LEU A 487 15.33 14.99 3.35
C LEU A 487 15.57 16.50 3.26
N PHE A 488 16.63 16.86 2.54
CA PHE A 488 16.92 18.22 2.13
C PHE A 488 17.23 18.24 0.63
N GLY A 489 16.30 18.75 -0.18
CA GLY A 489 16.38 18.86 -1.64
C GLY A 489 16.39 20.35 -2.08
N ILE A 490 17.43 20.74 -2.80
CA ILE A 490 17.55 22.08 -3.42
C ILE A 490 18.16 21.99 -4.83
N ASN A 491 18.18 20.78 -5.40
CA ASN A 491 18.76 20.56 -6.73
C ASN A 491 18.05 21.41 -7.82
N ASP A 492 18.72 21.58 -8.94
CA ASP A 492 18.20 22.35 -10.08
C ASP A 492 17.75 23.78 -9.72
N ASN A 493 18.69 24.55 -9.13
CA ASN A 493 18.52 25.95 -8.75
C ASN A 493 19.76 26.76 -9.14
N LYS A 494 19.92 27.95 -8.59
CA LYS A 494 21.07 28.85 -8.81
C LYS A 494 21.81 29.14 -7.50
N ILE A 495 21.76 28.23 -6.56
CA ILE A 495 22.38 28.37 -5.22
C ILE A 495 23.90 28.41 -5.35
N GLU A 496 24.53 29.26 -4.58
CA GLU A 496 25.98 29.50 -4.60
C GLU A 496 26.60 29.44 -3.19
N GLY A 497 27.94 29.56 -3.12
CA GLY A 497 28.64 29.46 -1.85
C GLY A 497 29.02 28.04 -1.48
N SER A 498 29.24 27.79 -0.18
CA SER A 498 29.66 26.52 0.38
C SER A 498 28.55 25.86 1.18
N LEU A 499 28.70 24.56 1.44
CA LEU A 499 27.79 23.84 2.35
C LEU A 499 27.94 24.32 3.80
N PRO A 500 26.85 24.69 4.48
CA PRO A 500 26.89 25.14 5.85
C PRO A 500 27.26 24.00 6.80
N ARG A 501 28.28 24.23 7.66
CA ARG A 501 28.74 23.24 8.62
C ARG A 501 27.69 22.86 9.66
N SER A 502 26.72 23.74 9.93
CA SER A 502 25.60 23.46 10.83
C SER A 502 24.68 22.34 10.34
N LEU A 503 24.72 21.95 9.04
CA LEU A 503 23.96 20.81 8.52
C LEU A 503 24.35 19.48 9.21
N VAL A 504 25.55 19.38 9.83
CA VAL A 504 25.97 18.24 10.65
C VAL A 504 25.03 17.97 11.84
N ASN A 505 24.27 18.98 12.25
CA ASN A 505 23.30 18.86 13.33
C ASN A 505 22.09 17.99 12.94
N CYS A 506 21.87 17.76 11.64
CA CYS A 506 20.77 16.94 11.09
C CYS A 506 21.14 15.47 11.09
N SER A 507 21.35 14.87 12.26
CA SER A 507 21.82 13.48 12.40
C SER A 507 20.89 12.42 11.78
N LYS A 508 19.63 12.78 11.49
CA LYS A 508 18.64 11.92 10.87
C LYS A 508 18.54 12.13 9.35
N LEU A 509 19.43 12.92 8.76
CA LEU A 509 19.37 13.22 7.33
C LEU A 509 19.75 11.99 6.52
N GLU A 510 18.80 11.46 5.76
CA GLU A 510 18.93 10.28 4.92
C GLU A 510 19.17 10.62 3.46
N ILE A 511 18.57 11.73 2.98
CA ILE A 511 18.67 12.20 1.59
C ILE A 511 19.15 13.64 1.57
N LEU A 512 20.27 13.87 0.87
CA LEU A 512 20.79 15.18 0.55
C LEU A 512 20.95 15.28 -0.96
N ASP A 513 20.08 16.06 -1.62
CA ASP A 513 20.17 16.38 -3.04
C ASP A 513 20.34 17.87 -3.26
N ILE A 514 21.57 18.26 -3.63
CA ILE A 514 21.95 19.65 -3.92
C ILE A 514 22.52 19.77 -5.33
N GLY A 515 22.23 18.79 -6.18
CA GLY A 515 22.74 18.72 -7.54
C GLY A 515 22.34 19.92 -8.40
N ASN A 516 23.05 20.12 -9.48
CA ASN A 516 22.75 21.14 -10.49
C ASN A 516 22.54 22.56 -9.92
N ASN A 517 23.59 23.06 -9.25
CA ASN A 517 23.67 24.39 -8.65
C ASN A 517 25.03 25.04 -8.96
N ASN A 518 25.37 26.17 -8.31
CA ASN A 518 26.63 26.86 -8.44
C ASN A 518 27.51 26.77 -7.16
N LEU A 519 27.32 25.71 -6.37
CA LEU A 519 28.04 25.53 -5.10
C LEU A 519 29.52 25.30 -5.35
N ILE A 520 30.37 25.91 -4.51
CA ILE A 520 31.82 25.83 -4.56
C ILE A 520 32.32 25.39 -3.19
N ASP A 521 32.78 24.15 -3.07
CA ASP A 521 33.36 23.64 -1.82
C ASP A 521 34.29 22.47 -2.12
N THR A 522 35.00 21.99 -1.12
CA THR A 522 35.67 20.68 -1.12
C THR A 522 34.66 19.57 -0.78
N PHE A 523 35.05 18.29 -0.99
CA PHE A 523 34.18 17.19 -0.58
C PHE A 523 33.84 17.28 0.91
N PRO A 524 32.55 17.32 1.26
CA PRO A 524 32.09 17.58 2.65
C PRO A 524 32.18 16.33 3.53
N ILE A 525 33.39 15.91 3.85
CA ILE A 525 33.65 14.69 4.64
C ILE A 525 32.91 14.63 5.96
N TRP A 526 32.69 15.78 6.60
CA TRP A 526 31.97 15.89 7.87
C TRP A 526 30.54 15.35 7.81
N LEU A 527 29.98 15.15 6.59
CA LEU A 527 28.70 14.45 6.39
C LEU A 527 28.76 12.97 6.77
N GLU A 528 29.95 12.39 6.99
CA GLU A 528 30.11 11.01 7.51
C GLU A 528 29.40 10.78 8.85
N LYS A 529 29.13 11.85 9.60
CA LYS A 529 28.40 11.80 10.88
C LYS A 529 26.91 11.66 10.75
N LEU A 530 26.39 11.77 9.53
CA LEU A 530 24.97 11.69 9.20
C LEU A 530 24.59 10.28 8.76
N ASP A 531 23.32 9.96 8.88
CA ASP A 531 22.76 8.65 8.47
C ASP A 531 22.37 8.64 6.98
N LEU A 532 23.22 9.23 6.13
CA LEU A 532 22.95 9.41 4.72
C LEU A 532 22.86 8.06 3.97
N GLN A 533 21.78 7.92 3.20
CA GLN A 533 21.57 6.84 2.24
C GLN A 533 21.72 7.33 0.79
N VAL A 534 21.43 8.62 0.55
CA VAL A 534 21.53 9.27 -0.75
C VAL A 534 22.31 10.57 -0.64
N LEU A 535 23.36 10.70 -1.43
CA LEU A 535 24.18 11.93 -1.54
C LEU A 535 24.34 12.30 -3.02
N ILE A 536 23.73 13.40 -3.42
CA ILE A 536 23.80 13.94 -4.77
C ILE A 536 24.40 15.35 -4.74
N LEU A 537 25.62 15.46 -5.27
CA LEU A 537 26.36 16.72 -5.44
C LEU A 537 26.57 17.07 -6.91
N ARG A 538 26.01 16.33 -7.85
CA ARG A 538 26.27 16.43 -9.29
C ARG A 538 26.11 17.85 -9.84
N ARG A 539 26.83 18.16 -10.94
CA ARG A 539 26.70 19.44 -11.67
C ARG A 539 26.79 20.65 -10.73
N ASN A 540 27.90 20.73 -10.02
CA ASN A 540 28.31 21.84 -9.17
C ASN A 540 29.77 22.21 -9.49
N ARG A 541 30.44 22.96 -8.59
CA ARG A 541 31.86 23.31 -8.70
C ARG A 541 32.65 22.81 -7.49
N PHE A 542 32.33 21.61 -7.02
CA PHE A 542 33.10 20.92 -5.98
C PHE A 542 34.49 20.57 -6.53
N TYR A 543 35.52 20.84 -5.74
CA TYR A 543 36.90 20.68 -6.19
C TYR A 543 37.77 19.98 -5.15
N ASP A 544 39.10 19.76 -5.51
CA ASP A 544 40.10 19.12 -4.69
C ASP A 544 39.92 17.60 -4.57
N ARG A 545 40.73 16.97 -3.73
CA ARG A 545 40.81 15.52 -3.57
C ARG A 545 39.80 15.02 -2.54
N ILE A 546 39.33 13.81 -2.76
CA ILE A 546 38.49 13.10 -1.79
C ILE A 546 39.33 12.24 -0.83
N ASP A 547 40.64 12.05 -1.09
CA ASP A 547 41.55 11.10 -0.43
C ASP A 547 42.40 11.70 0.72
N ASN A 548 42.31 13.00 1.04
CA ASN A 548 43.16 13.70 1.98
C ASN A 548 42.78 13.55 3.46
N PHE A 549 42.21 12.41 3.90
CA PHE A 549 41.65 12.31 5.24
C PHE A 549 42.37 11.29 6.13
N GLU A 550 42.81 11.74 7.31
CA GLU A 550 43.44 10.93 8.35
C GLU A 550 42.42 10.18 9.24
N GLY A 551 41.11 10.32 9.03
CA GLY A 551 40.02 9.74 9.82
C GLY A 551 39.47 8.40 9.32
N LYS A 552 38.71 7.71 10.19
CA LYS A 552 37.87 6.57 9.80
C LYS A 552 36.61 7.12 9.15
N PHE A 553 36.42 6.88 7.88
CA PHE A 553 35.20 7.20 7.16
C PHE A 553 34.07 6.27 7.57
N SER A 554 32.85 6.79 7.74
CA SER A 554 31.70 6.01 8.23
C SER A 554 30.43 6.14 7.39
N PHE A 555 30.50 6.38 6.09
CA PHE A 555 29.32 6.37 5.20
C PHE A 555 28.70 4.97 5.04
N THR A 556 28.39 4.32 6.17
CA THR A 556 28.00 2.91 6.20
C THR A 556 26.65 2.61 5.58
N HIS A 557 25.74 3.60 5.57
CA HIS A 557 24.39 3.46 5.02
C HIS A 557 24.22 3.99 3.59
N LEU A 558 25.26 4.62 3.05
CA LEU A 558 25.21 5.27 1.75
C LEU A 558 25.05 4.25 0.61
N ARG A 559 24.05 4.47 -0.23
CA ARG A 559 23.65 3.58 -1.34
C ARG A 559 23.67 4.27 -2.69
N ILE A 560 23.25 5.53 -2.75
CA ILE A 560 23.22 6.34 -3.98
C ILE A 560 24.21 7.50 -3.81
N ILE A 561 25.20 7.54 -4.68
CA ILE A 561 26.28 8.52 -4.66
C ILE A 561 26.41 9.07 -6.08
N ASP A 562 26.07 10.35 -6.26
CA ASP A 562 26.29 11.06 -7.53
C ASP A 562 27.13 12.31 -7.30
N LEU A 563 28.41 12.23 -7.64
CA LEU A 563 29.37 13.32 -7.62
C LEU A 563 29.74 13.81 -9.02
N SER A 564 29.00 13.41 -10.03
CA SER A 564 29.30 13.63 -11.43
C SER A 564 29.31 15.12 -11.80
N HIS A 565 30.00 15.48 -12.87
CA HIS A 565 30.06 16.85 -13.39
C HIS A 565 30.51 17.86 -12.32
N ASN A 566 31.69 17.63 -11.76
CA ASN A 566 32.36 18.52 -10.80
C ASN A 566 33.86 18.66 -11.19
N ASP A 567 34.64 19.31 -10.34
CA ASP A 567 36.08 19.52 -10.51
C ASP A 567 36.92 18.67 -9.54
N PHE A 568 36.37 17.58 -8.99
CA PHE A 568 37.11 16.67 -8.12
C PHE A 568 38.32 16.06 -8.85
N ASN A 569 39.45 16.00 -8.14
CA ASN A 569 40.71 15.58 -8.71
C ASN A 569 41.43 14.57 -7.80
N GLY A 570 42.67 14.18 -8.17
CA GLY A 570 43.44 13.21 -7.41
C GLY A 570 43.11 11.75 -7.80
N TYR A 571 43.40 10.82 -6.92
CA TYR A 571 43.11 9.40 -7.10
C TYR A 571 41.69 9.08 -6.63
N LEU A 572 41.11 7.98 -7.16
CA LEU A 572 39.86 7.47 -6.62
C LEU A 572 40.03 7.07 -5.15
N PRO A 573 39.14 7.44 -4.24
CA PRO A 573 39.33 7.33 -2.80
C PRO A 573 39.11 5.89 -2.30
N THR A 574 40.17 5.07 -2.22
CA THR A 574 40.13 3.66 -1.82
C THR A 574 39.42 3.45 -0.48
N LYS A 575 39.80 4.25 0.54
CA LYS A 575 39.17 4.18 1.88
C LYS A 575 37.67 4.49 1.89
N PHE A 576 37.20 5.36 0.98
CA PHE A 576 35.78 5.66 0.84
C PHE A 576 35.00 4.41 0.39
N PHE A 577 35.49 3.72 -0.64
CA PHE A 577 34.87 2.49 -1.13
C PHE A 577 34.90 1.34 -0.11
N GLU A 578 35.96 1.24 0.70
CA GLU A 578 36.09 0.27 1.78
C GLU A 578 34.97 0.40 2.83
N ASN A 579 34.48 1.59 3.05
CA ASN A 579 33.49 1.91 4.08
C ASN A 579 32.03 1.86 3.61
N LEU A 580 31.75 1.69 2.32
CA LEU A 580 30.38 1.60 1.77
C LEU A 580 29.72 0.25 2.10
N GLN A 581 29.47 -0.01 3.37
CA GLN A 581 28.98 -1.31 3.87
C GLN A 581 27.61 -1.68 3.26
N ALA A 582 26.70 -0.70 3.10
CA ALA A 582 25.39 -0.94 2.51
C ALA A 582 25.42 -1.43 1.04
N ILE A 583 26.56 -1.19 0.33
CA ILE A 583 26.75 -1.64 -1.06
C ILE A 583 27.58 -2.94 -1.10
N ARG A 584 28.38 -3.21 -0.06
CA ARG A 584 29.22 -4.41 0.05
C ARG A 584 28.43 -5.66 0.47
N SER A 585 27.46 -5.50 1.38
CA SER A 585 26.67 -6.63 1.89
C SER A 585 25.50 -6.95 0.99
N GLU A 586 25.31 -8.23 0.67
CA GLU A 586 24.06 -8.69 0.07
C GLU A 586 22.93 -8.51 1.09
N SER A 587 21.84 -7.87 0.69
CA SER A 587 20.65 -7.71 1.54
C SER A 587 20.04 -9.08 1.85
N GLU A 588 20.07 -9.53 3.10
CA GLU A 588 19.55 -10.83 3.54
C GLU A 588 18.02 -10.96 3.47
N ASN A 589 17.28 -9.89 3.22
CA ASN A 589 15.80 -9.90 3.20
C ASN A 589 15.25 -9.83 1.77
N LYS A 590 15.03 -11.02 1.16
CA LYS A 590 14.43 -11.15 -0.18
C LYS A 590 12.90 -11.04 -0.24
N ASP A 591 12.20 -10.91 0.88
CA ASP A 591 10.74 -11.20 0.90
C ASP A 591 9.81 -10.00 0.71
N ASP A 592 10.30 -8.75 0.70
CA ASP A 592 9.44 -7.60 0.37
C ASP A 592 10.26 -6.40 -0.13
N PRO A 593 9.98 -5.83 -1.32
CA PRO A 593 10.69 -4.64 -1.79
C PRO A 593 10.38 -3.47 -0.87
N LYS A 594 11.32 -3.14 0.01
CA LYS A 594 11.20 -1.99 0.90
C LYS A 594 11.55 -0.72 0.13
N TYR A 595 10.61 0.22 0.10
CA TYR A 595 10.85 1.57 -0.40
C TYR A 595 11.25 2.49 0.75
N MET A 596 12.08 3.49 0.43
CA MET A 596 12.28 4.63 1.33
C MET A 596 10.94 5.35 1.48
N LYS A 597 10.41 5.39 2.69
CA LYS A 597 9.09 5.96 2.98
C LYS A 597 9.11 6.68 4.32
N TYR A 598 8.40 7.78 4.37
CA TYR A 598 8.14 8.50 5.61
C TYR A 598 6.72 8.20 6.06
N SER A 599 6.56 7.73 7.29
CA SER A 599 5.25 7.61 7.91
C SER A 599 4.73 9.02 8.19
N GLY A 600 3.89 9.53 7.31
CA GLY A 600 3.42 10.91 7.38
C GLY A 600 2.30 11.15 8.38
N THR A 601 1.53 10.14 8.79
CA THR A 601 0.37 10.35 9.68
C THR A 601 -0.09 9.05 10.31
N ASN A 602 -0.79 9.13 11.44
CA ASN A 602 -1.50 8.00 12.07
C ASN A 602 -2.59 7.37 11.17
N ARG A 603 -2.83 7.93 9.97
CA ARG A 603 -3.83 7.47 8.99
C ARG A 603 -3.21 6.70 7.82
N GLY A 604 -1.91 6.31 7.88
CA GLY A 604 -1.27 5.46 6.87
C GLY A 604 -0.87 6.15 5.56
N TYR A 605 -0.85 7.47 5.50
CA TYR A 605 -0.29 8.19 4.35
C TYR A 605 1.23 8.10 4.36
N TYR A 606 1.78 7.54 3.28
CA TYR A 606 3.21 7.48 3.03
C TYR A 606 3.55 8.52 1.96
N ILE A 607 4.42 9.45 2.30
CA ILE A 607 5.08 10.31 1.31
C ILE A 607 6.23 9.47 0.75
N TYR A 608 6.19 9.17 -0.53
CA TYR A 608 7.30 8.54 -1.24
C TYR A 608 8.15 9.64 -1.87
N GLU A 609 9.45 9.49 -1.75
CA GLU A 609 10.40 10.39 -2.36
C GLU A 609 10.54 10.12 -3.84
N SER A 610 10.55 11.18 -4.65
CA SER A 610 11.02 11.10 -6.03
C SER A 610 12.44 11.63 -6.12
N LEU A 611 13.27 10.96 -6.89
CA LEU A 611 14.67 11.31 -7.06
C LEU A 611 15.02 11.24 -8.55
N PHE A 612 15.77 12.25 -9.05
CA PHE A 612 16.35 12.20 -10.38
C PHE A 612 17.74 11.61 -10.34
N ILE A 613 17.93 10.50 -11.00
CA ILE A 613 19.23 9.83 -11.11
C ILE A 613 19.52 9.52 -12.57
N THR A 614 20.82 9.46 -12.89
CA THR A 614 21.27 9.01 -14.20
C THR A 614 21.49 7.52 -14.17
N ILE A 615 20.64 6.78 -14.89
CA ILE A 615 20.76 5.31 -15.04
C ILE A 615 20.86 4.99 -16.53
N LYS A 616 21.83 4.14 -16.88
CA LYS A 616 21.99 3.66 -18.26
C LYS A 616 22.10 4.80 -19.29
N GLY A 617 22.75 5.92 -18.90
CA GLY A 617 22.95 7.09 -19.74
C GLY A 617 21.71 7.99 -19.93
N SER A 618 20.62 7.73 -19.22
CA SER A 618 19.39 8.51 -19.25
C SER A 618 19.02 9.05 -17.87
N GLU A 619 18.65 10.31 -17.77
CA GLU A 619 18.04 10.82 -16.54
C GLU A 619 16.64 10.24 -16.37
N MET A 620 16.41 9.62 -15.24
CA MET A 620 15.14 8.99 -14.88
C MET A 620 14.64 9.54 -13.54
N GLU A 621 13.36 9.84 -13.48
CA GLU A 621 12.69 10.11 -12.22
C GLU A 621 12.24 8.80 -11.56
N LEU A 622 12.78 8.51 -10.40
CA LEU A 622 12.30 7.44 -9.53
C LEU A 622 11.21 7.99 -8.64
N LEU A 623 9.97 7.66 -8.92
CA LEU A 623 8.81 8.06 -8.09
C LEU A 623 8.80 7.41 -6.70
N LYS A 624 9.60 6.36 -6.51
CA LYS A 624 9.78 5.62 -5.26
C LYS A 624 11.18 5.02 -5.26
N ILE A 625 11.97 5.34 -4.25
CA ILE A 625 13.32 4.81 -4.13
C ILE A 625 13.25 3.45 -3.44
N LEU A 626 13.64 2.40 -4.16
CA LEU A 626 13.81 1.07 -3.58
C LEU A 626 15.06 1.04 -2.71
N ASN A 627 14.98 0.47 -1.52
CA ASN A 627 16.16 0.28 -0.65
C ASN A 627 17.25 -0.61 -1.28
N ALA A 628 16.91 -1.35 -2.34
CA ALA A 628 17.86 -2.18 -3.08
C ALA A 628 18.68 -1.40 -4.13
N TRP A 629 18.33 -0.15 -4.46
CA TRP A 629 19.06 0.62 -5.46
C TRP A 629 20.41 1.09 -4.91
N THR A 630 21.47 0.79 -5.65
CA THR A 630 22.85 1.10 -5.31
C THR A 630 23.55 1.65 -6.53
N ILE A 631 23.99 2.91 -6.45
CA ILE A 631 24.50 3.68 -7.59
C ILE A 631 25.73 4.45 -7.19
N ILE A 632 26.78 4.39 -8.01
CA ILE A 632 27.97 5.24 -7.89
C ILE A 632 28.20 5.91 -9.24
N ASP A 633 28.03 7.21 -9.30
CA ASP A 633 28.39 8.05 -10.45
C ASP A 633 29.45 9.10 -10.06
N LEU A 634 30.66 8.93 -10.58
CA LEU A 634 31.80 9.85 -10.43
C LEU A 634 32.22 10.43 -11.78
N SER A 635 31.37 10.35 -12.78
CA SER A 635 31.69 10.74 -14.16
C SER A 635 31.93 12.26 -14.30
N ASN A 636 32.55 12.64 -15.41
CA ASN A 636 32.81 14.06 -15.72
C ASN A 636 33.50 14.80 -14.57
N ASN A 637 34.63 14.27 -14.13
CA ASN A 637 35.51 14.84 -13.12
C ASN A 637 36.99 14.82 -13.60
N ARG A 638 37.93 15.07 -12.72
CA ARG A 638 39.39 15.08 -13.03
C ARG A 638 40.12 13.97 -12.25
N PHE A 639 39.45 12.87 -11.91
CA PHE A 639 40.09 11.73 -11.25
C PHE A 639 41.16 11.10 -12.16
N LYS A 640 42.26 10.67 -11.55
CA LYS A 640 43.42 10.05 -12.24
C LYS A 640 43.86 8.79 -11.54
N GLY A 641 44.83 8.08 -12.17
CA GLY A 641 45.40 6.85 -11.64
C GLY A 641 44.54 5.63 -11.94
N GLN A 642 44.74 4.57 -11.20
CA GLN A 642 44.06 3.28 -11.44
C GLN A 642 42.71 3.21 -10.73
N ILE A 643 41.83 2.36 -11.26
CA ILE A 643 40.58 1.99 -10.54
C ILE A 643 41.00 1.06 -9.40
N PRO A 644 40.69 1.38 -8.14
CA PRO A 644 41.05 0.54 -6.99
C PRO A 644 40.36 -0.82 -7.06
N GLU A 645 41.05 -1.90 -6.68
CA GLU A 645 40.46 -3.25 -6.63
C GLU A 645 39.28 -3.39 -5.69
N VAL A 646 39.27 -2.63 -4.60
CA VAL A 646 38.18 -2.62 -3.61
C VAL A 646 36.80 -2.29 -4.23
N VAL A 647 36.75 -1.61 -5.37
CA VAL A 647 35.47 -1.37 -6.09
C VAL A 647 34.80 -2.69 -6.49
N GLY A 648 35.58 -3.75 -6.81
CA GLY A 648 35.04 -5.08 -7.12
C GLY A 648 34.45 -5.84 -5.93
N GLU A 649 34.58 -5.31 -4.71
CA GLU A 649 33.98 -5.87 -3.49
C GLU A 649 32.57 -5.31 -3.18
N LEU A 650 32.08 -4.39 -4.01
CA LEU A 650 30.76 -3.75 -3.87
C LEU A 650 29.67 -4.62 -4.52
N HIS A 651 29.44 -5.82 -3.98
CA HIS A 651 28.65 -6.88 -4.63
C HIS A 651 27.20 -6.52 -4.96
N SER A 652 26.59 -5.60 -4.19
CA SER A 652 25.22 -5.13 -4.44
C SER A 652 25.14 -3.96 -5.43
N LEU A 653 26.27 -3.50 -6.00
CA LEU A 653 26.29 -2.33 -6.89
C LEU A 653 25.56 -2.62 -8.20
N ILE A 654 24.59 -1.77 -8.54
CA ILE A 654 23.76 -1.87 -9.76
C ILE A 654 24.32 -0.99 -10.87
N VAL A 655 24.77 0.24 -10.56
CA VAL A 655 25.30 1.18 -11.54
C VAL A 655 26.67 1.69 -11.11
N LEU A 656 27.65 1.57 -11.99
CA LEU A 656 28.98 2.17 -11.85
C LEU A 656 29.30 3.03 -13.07
N ASN A 657 29.42 4.34 -12.86
CA ASN A 657 29.82 5.28 -13.88
C ASN A 657 31.08 6.05 -13.46
N LEU A 658 32.20 5.79 -14.15
CA LEU A 658 33.50 6.47 -13.96
C LEU A 658 33.93 7.17 -15.25
N SER A 659 33.03 7.37 -16.20
CA SER A 659 33.33 7.92 -17.51
C SER A 659 33.83 9.38 -17.47
N HIS A 660 34.45 9.83 -18.54
CA HIS A 660 34.94 11.23 -18.67
C HIS A 660 35.81 11.68 -17.49
N ASN A 661 36.86 10.90 -17.23
CA ASN A 661 37.89 11.19 -16.25
C ASN A 661 39.31 11.07 -16.87
N SER A 662 40.34 11.07 -16.07
CA SER A 662 41.73 10.80 -16.48
C SER A 662 42.26 9.49 -15.90
N LEU A 663 41.39 8.50 -15.68
CA LEU A 663 41.74 7.19 -15.12
C LEU A 663 42.67 6.44 -16.11
N SER A 664 43.65 5.74 -15.56
CA SER A 664 44.70 5.04 -16.33
C SER A 664 44.95 3.64 -15.75
N GLY A 665 45.82 2.87 -16.38
CA GLY A 665 46.10 1.48 -15.97
C GLY A 665 45.08 0.49 -16.52
N PRO A 666 45.15 -0.77 -16.10
CA PRO A 666 44.22 -1.80 -16.54
C PRO A 666 42.85 -1.68 -15.88
N ILE A 667 41.85 -2.26 -16.55
CA ILE A 667 40.55 -2.51 -15.90
C ILE A 667 40.76 -3.65 -14.90
N PRO A 668 40.43 -3.48 -13.59
CA PRO A 668 40.60 -4.57 -12.62
C PRO A 668 39.72 -5.78 -12.94
N SER A 669 40.30 -6.98 -12.95
CA SER A 669 39.55 -8.21 -13.22
C SER A 669 38.51 -8.54 -12.14
N ILE A 670 38.72 -8.06 -10.92
CA ILE A 670 37.82 -8.21 -9.79
C ILE A 670 36.45 -7.52 -9.99
N LEU A 671 36.34 -6.55 -10.93
CA LEU A 671 35.04 -5.98 -11.30
C LEU A 671 34.07 -7.03 -11.84
N GLY A 672 34.57 -8.18 -12.32
CA GLY A 672 33.73 -9.32 -12.69
C GLY A 672 33.00 -10.00 -11.54
N ASN A 673 33.24 -9.58 -10.27
CA ASN A 673 32.55 -10.07 -9.06
C ASN A 673 31.32 -9.24 -8.71
N LEU A 674 31.07 -8.12 -9.40
CA LEU A 674 29.90 -7.26 -9.17
C LEU A 674 28.62 -7.93 -9.69
N SER A 675 28.16 -8.96 -8.99
CA SER A 675 27.11 -9.87 -9.46
C SER A 675 25.75 -9.18 -9.75
N ALA A 676 25.48 -8.05 -9.12
CA ALA A 676 24.23 -7.28 -9.30
C ALA A 676 24.35 -6.18 -10.38
N LEU A 677 25.52 -5.99 -11.00
CA LEU A 677 25.77 -4.84 -11.87
C LEU A 677 24.97 -4.93 -13.18
N GLU A 678 24.17 -3.89 -13.43
CA GLU A 678 23.37 -3.72 -14.65
C GLU A 678 23.99 -2.71 -15.63
N SER A 679 24.74 -1.71 -15.12
CA SER A 679 25.35 -0.68 -15.95
C SER A 679 26.78 -0.39 -15.54
N LEU A 680 27.70 -0.47 -16.51
CA LEU A 680 29.12 -0.13 -16.37
C LEU A 680 29.53 0.86 -17.45
N ASP A 681 29.88 2.08 -17.06
CA ASP A 681 30.43 3.10 -17.95
C ASP A 681 31.86 3.52 -17.50
N LEU A 682 32.87 3.14 -18.27
CA LEU A 682 34.26 3.53 -18.08
C LEU A 682 34.80 4.35 -19.27
N SER A 683 33.91 4.83 -20.13
CA SER A 683 34.25 5.51 -21.38
C SER A 683 35.03 6.82 -21.15
N SER A 684 35.70 7.29 -22.21
CA SER A 684 36.41 8.57 -22.20
C SER A 684 37.42 8.71 -21.04
N ASN A 685 38.32 7.73 -20.94
CA ASN A 685 39.41 7.69 -19.97
C ASN A 685 40.75 7.36 -20.67
N LYS A 686 41.79 7.04 -19.90
CA LYS A 686 43.11 6.64 -20.39
C LYS A 686 43.45 5.18 -20.01
N LEU A 687 42.40 4.34 -19.84
CA LEU A 687 42.54 2.93 -19.48
C LEU A 687 43.28 2.16 -20.57
N LYS A 688 44.13 1.23 -20.18
CA LYS A 688 45.00 0.46 -21.11
C LYS A 688 45.01 -1.03 -20.78
N GLY A 689 45.54 -1.82 -21.66
CA GLY A 689 45.61 -3.29 -21.50
C GLY A 689 44.39 -3.99 -22.08
N LYS A 690 44.23 -5.26 -21.75
CA LYS A 690 43.10 -6.08 -22.26
C LYS A 690 41.85 -5.85 -21.46
N ILE A 691 40.66 -6.06 -22.07
CA ILE A 691 39.38 -6.17 -21.35
C ILE A 691 39.46 -7.52 -20.59
N PRO A 692 39.28 -7.49 -19.23
CA PRO A 692 39.32 -8.72 -18.44
C PRO A 692 38.20 -9.68 -18.81
N ALA A 693 38.57 -10.98 -19.08
CA ALA A 693 37.58 -12.01 -19.39
C ALA A 693 36.57 -12.23 -18.25
N GLN A 694 36.95 -11.92 -17.02
CA GLN A 694 36.08 -12.00 -15.82
C GLN A 694 34.83 -11.12 -15.93
N LEU A 695 34.85 -10.02 -16.70
CA LEU A 695 33.68 -9.18 -16.91
C LEU A 695 32.51 -9.93 -17.59
N VAL A 696 32.78 -11.00 -18.31
CA VAL A 696 31.75 -11.87 -18.89
C VAL A 696 30.90 -12.57 -17.83
N ASN A 697 31.32 -12.60 -16.55
CA ASN A 697 30.57 -13.15 -15.44
C ASN A 697 29.39 -12.25 -14.98
N LEU A 698 29.34 -10.99 -15.38
CA LEU A 698 28.29 -10.04 -15.06
C LEU A 698 26.99 -10.41 -15.79
N LYS A 699 26.16 -11.20 -15.15
CA LYS A 699 24.96 -11.82 -15.75
C LYS A 699 23.83 -10.83 -16.01
N PHE A 700 23.76 -9.75 -15.25
CA PHE A 700 22.71 -8.73 -15.32
C PHE A 700 23.13 -7.48 -16.08
N LEU A 701 24.36 -7.45 -16.61
CA LEU A 701 24.89 -6.26 -17.30
C LEU A 701 24.11 -5.97 -18.58
N GLU A 702 23.31 -4.90 -18.57
CA GLU A 702 22.50 -4.46 -19.72
C GLU A 702 23.20 -3.35 -20.52
N VAL A 703 24.02 -2.52 -19.86
CA VAL A 703 24.74 -1.41 -20.47
C VAL A 703 26.23 -1.55 -20.19
N LEU A 704 27.00 -1.57 -21.24
CA LEU A 704 28.47 -1.52 -21.18
C LEU A 704 28.97 -0.41 -22.10
N ASN A 705 29.80 0.47 -21.56
CA ASN A 705 30.46 1.51 -22.32
C ASN A 705 31.96 1.58 -21.94
N LEU A 706 32.84 1.10 -22.81
CA LEU A 706 34.30 1.13 -22.69
C LEU A 706 34.92 2.02 -23.76
N SER A 707 34.12 2.77 -24.52
CA SER A 707 34.55 3.57 -25.65
C SER A 707 35.57 4.66 -25.25
N TRP A 708 36.32 5.14 -26.20
CA TRP A 708 37.30 6.24 -26.02
C TRP A 708 38.28 5.98 -24.87
N ASN A 709 39.03 4.86 -24.97
CA ASN A 709 40.14 4.48 -24.09
C ASN A 709 41.35 4.02 -24.91
N ASN A 710 42.37 3.50 -24.25
CA ASN A 710 43.57 2.92 -24.87
C ASN A 710 43.60 1.39 -24.70
N LEU A 711 42.45 0.75 -24.73
CA LEU A 711 42.32 -0.70 -24.58
C LEU A 711 42.84 -1.44 -25.83
N MET A 712 43.33 -2.67 -25.64
CA MET A 712 43.92 -3.49 -26.71
C MET A 712 43.57 -4.97 -26.59
N GLY A 713 43.75 -5.70 -27.69
CA GLY A 713 43.55 -7.14 -27.74
C GLY A 713 42.14 -7.57 -28.10
N LEU A 714 41.85 -8.83 -27.90
CA LEU A 714 40.57 -9.44 -28.26
C LEU A 714 39.48 -9.05 -27.29
N ILE A 715 38.30 -8.65 -27.81
CA ILE A 715 37.11 -8.43 -27.02
C ILE A 715 36.60 -9.76 -26.46
N PRO A 716 36.42 -9.91 -25.12
CA PRO A 716 35.88 -11.15 -24.57
C PRO A 716 34.46 -11.44 -25.08
N ARG A 717 34.15 -12.74 -25.23
CA ARG A 717 32.88 -13.19 -25.79
C ARG A 717 32.11 -14.07 -24.82
N GLY A 718 30.80 -14.06 -24.95
CA GLY A 718 29.85 -14.91 -24.23
C GLY A 718 28.86 -14.13 -23.36
N LYS A 719 27.73 -14.77 -23.06
CA LYS A 719 26.66 -14.23 -22.25
C LYS A 719 26.22 -12.82 -22.72
N GLN A 720 26.14 -11.86 -21.81
CA GLN A 720 25.72 -10.48 -22.11
C GLN A 720 26.71 -9.74 -23.03
N PHE A 721 28.01 -10.09 -23.02
CA PHE A 721 29.00 -9.42 -23.86
C PHE A 721 28.73 -9.56 -25.37
N ASP A 722 28.04 -10.60 -25.78
CA ASP A 722 27.68 -10.83 -27.20
C ASP A 722 26.48 -9.95 -27.65
N THR A 723 25.83 -9.25 -26.73
CA THR A 723 24.70 -8.33 -27.01
C THR A 723 25.15 -6.89 -27.27
N PHE A 724 26.36 -6.51 -26.83
CA PHE A 724 26.84 -5.14 -26.95
C PHE A 724 27.26 -4.80 -28.37
N THR A 725 26.95 -3.60 -28.78
CA THR A 725 27.21 -3.08 -30.10
C THR A 725 28.63 -2.47 -30.23
N ASN A 726 28.99 -2.09 -31.41
CA ASN A 726 30.24 -1.40 -31.71
C ASN A 726 30.45 -0.14 -30.84
N ASP A 727 29.38 0.58 -30.51
CA ASP A 727 29.40 1.84 -29.74
C ASP A 727 30.00 1.66 -28.34
N SER A 728 29.85 0.48 -27.74
CA SER A 728 30.45 0.13 -26.44
C SER A 728 31.99 0.13 -26.46
N TYR A 729 32.62 0.02 -27.61
CA TYR A 729 34.09 -0.20 -27.77
C TYR A 729 34.77 0.82 -28.65
N ILE A 730 34.01 1.68 -29.35
CA ILE A 730 34.54 2.65 -30.32
C ILE A 730 35.64 3.55 -29.69
N GLY A 731 36.59 4.01 -30.47
CA GLY A 731 37.71 4.86 -29.99
C GLY A 731 38.87 4.10 -29.35
N ASN A 732 38.82 2.79 -29.21
CA ASN A 732 39.94 1.94 -28.76
C ASN A 732 40.68 1.35 -29.96
N LEU A 733 41.73 2.00 -30.43
CA LEU A 733 42.45 1.61 -31.66
C LEU A 733 43.12 0.23 -31.53
N GLY A 734 43.42 -0.24 -30.32
CA GLY A 734 44.07 -1.51 -30.04
C GLY A 734 43.14 -2.72 -29.92
N LEU A 735 41.81 -2.53 -29.85
CA LEU A 735 40.84 -3.62 -29.77
C LEU A 735 40.57 -4.28 -31.13
N CYS A 736 40.28 -5.57 -31.10
CA CYS A 736 39.92 -6.35 -32.28
C CYS A 736 38.86 -7.42 -31.91
N GLY A 737 38.26 -8.05 -32.93
CA GLY A 737 37.21 -9.06 -32.79
C GLY A 737 35.80 -8.44 -32.68
N LEU A 738 34.76 -9.27 -32.81
CA LEU A 738 33.39 -8.83 -32.81
C LEU A 738 33.04 -8.08 -31.52
N PRO A 739 32.20 -7.03 -31.58
CA PRO A 739 31.42 -6.52 -32.73
C PRO A 739 32.23 -5.63 -33.69
N LEU A 740 33.50 -5.30 -33.38
CA LEU A 740 34.33 -4.48 -34.25
C LEU A 740 34.64 -5.23 -35.57
N SER A 741 34.71 -4.47 -36.67
CA SER A 741 35.10 -5.00 -37.99
C SER A 741 36.59 -5.37 -38.10
N LYS A 742 37.43 -4.94 -37.14
CA LYS A 742 38.88 -5.18 -37.12
C LYS A 742 39.17 -6.61 -36.64
N GLU A 743 39.73 -7.42 -37.55
CA GLU A 743 40.22 -8.75 -37.20
C GLU A 743 41.51 -8.66 -36.37
N CYS A 744 41.69 -9.61 -35.43
CA CYS A 744 42.91 -9.71 -34.66
C CYS A 744 44.03 -10.35 -35.55
N SER A 745 45.14 -9.63 -35.81
CA SER A 745 46.31 -10.20 -36.46
C SER A 745 46.92 -11.32 -35.61
N ASN A 746 47.04 -12.49 -36.21
CA ASN A 746 47.63 -13.70 -35.61
C ASN A 746 49.13 -13.51 -35.33
N GLU A 747 49.52 -12.96 -34.19
CA GLU A 747 50.81 -13.23 -33.58
C GLU A 747 50.59 -13.72 -32.15
N GLN A 748 50.92 -15.00 -31.95
CA GLN A 748 50.90 -15.79 -30.70
C GLN A 748 49.58 -16.53 -30.40
N ASN A 749 49.37 -17.65 -31.13
CA ASN A 749 48.79 -18.85 -30.55
C ASN A 749 49.29 -20.07 -31.30
N LEU A 750 50.36 -20.67 -30.80
CA LEU A 750 50.72 -22.05 -31.05
C LEU A 750 49.93 -22.93 -30.09
N GLU A 751 48.74 -23.33 -30.48
CA GLU A 751 48.08 -24.51 -29.96
C GLU A 751 47.83 -25.50 -31.10
N PRO A 752 48.03 -26.82 -30.92
CA PRO A 752 48.04 -27.77 -31.99
C PRO A 752 46.64 -28.02 -32.57
N LYS A 753 46.59 -28.07 -33.91
CA LYS A 753 45.39 -28.46 -34.66
C LYS A 753 44.96 -29.87 -34.29
N PRO A 754 43.64 -30.06 -33.96
CA PRO A 754 43.08 -31.41 -34.03
C PRO A 754 42.82 -31.78 -35.50
N THR A 755 43.24 -32.97 -35.86
CA THR A 755 42.99 -33.64 -37.12
C THR A 755 41.51 -33.75 -37.45
N LYS A 756 41.15 -33.45 -38.69
CA LYS A 756 39.87 -33.72 -39.31
C LYS A 756 39.51 -35.19 -39.27
N SER A 757 38.38 -35.55 -38.75
CA SER A 757 37.55 -36.65 -39.21
C SER A 757 36.21 -36.10 -39.60
N GLY A 758 35.82 -36.35 -40.85
CA GLY A 758 34.59 -35.86 -41.41
C GLY A 758 33.39 -36.66 -40.88
N GLU A 759 32.29 -35.99 -40.84
CA GLU A 759 30.97 -36.55 -41.12
C GLU A 759 29.99 -35.42 -41.41
N ASP A 760 29.30 -35.60 -42.53
CA ASP A 760 28.24 -34.70 -43.00
C ASP A 760 27.10 -34.60 -41.97
N GLY A 761 26.71 -33.38 -41.60
CA GLY A 761 25.50 -33.11 -40.79
C GLY A 761 24.95 -31.74 -41.19
N ASP A 762 23.74 -31.73 -41.69
CA ASP A 762 22.94 -30.67 -42.26
C ASP A 762 23.15 -29.28 -41.65
N ALA A 763 23.68 -28.38 -42.45
CA ALA A 763 23.69 -26.95 -42.15
C ALA A 763 22.24 -26.40 -42.15
N VAL A 764 21.64 -26.33 -40.99
CA VAL A 764 20.39 -25.64 -40.81
C VAL A 764 20.57 -24.18 -41.26
N ASN A 765 19.91 -23.83 -42.35
CA ASN A 765 20.02 -22.53 -43.01
C ASN A 765 19.47 -21.47 -42.05
N TRP A 766 20.35 -20.73 -41.37
CA TRP A 766 20.04 -19.71 -40.35
C TRP A 766 19.00 -18.66 -40.82
N LYS A 767 18.88 -18.42 -42.16
CA LYS A 767 17.85 -17.55 -42.75
C LYS A 767 16.44 -18.12 -42.55
N TYR A 768 16.24 -19.43 -42.60
CA TYR A 768 14.96 -20.07 -42.34
C TYR A 768 14.62 -20.05 -40.85
N SER A 769 15.61 -20.16 -39.95
CA SER A 769 15.38 -20.05 -38.50
C SER A 769 14.94 -18.65 -38.07
N ILE A 770 15.53 -17.60 -38.68
CA ILE A 770 15.08 -16.20 -38.45
C ILE A 770 13.69 -15.97 -39.01
N LEU A 771 13.37 -16.48 -40.23
CA LEU A 771 12.05 -16.32 -40.82
C LEU A 771 10.97 -17.04 -40.00
N MET A 772 11.26 -18.25 -39.49
CA MET A 772 10.36 -18.99 -38.62
C MET A 772 10.15 -18.29 -37.27
N GLY A 773 11.23 -17.78 -36.66
CA GLY A 773 11.15 -16.99 -35.42
C GLY A 773 10.33 -15.72 -35.60
N TYR A 774 10.52 -14.99 -36.70
CA TYR A 774 9.76 -13.77 -37.00
C TYR A 774 8.30 -14.11 -37.33
N GLY A 775 8.02 -15.18 -38.08
CA GLY A 775 6.69 -15.65 -38.41
C GLY A 775 5.90 -16.09 -37.14
N CYS A 776 6.50 -16.91 -36.27
CA CYS A 776 5.90 -17.33 -35.01
C CYS A 776 5.69 -16.15 -34.06
N GLY A 777 6.64 -15.24 -33.94
CA GLY A 777 6.52 -14.03 -33.11
C GLY A 777 5.39 -13.11 -33.57
N LEU A 778 5.23 -12.95 -34.90
CA LEU A 778 4.17 -12.11 -35.47
C LEU A 778 2.78 -12.76 -35.30
N VAL A 779 2.66 -14.06 -35.51
CA VAL A 779 1.41 -14.81 -35.27
C VAL A 779 1.04 -14.82 -33.82
N CYS A 780 1.98 -15.09 -32.90
CA CYS A 780 1.73 -15.03 -31.47
C CYS A 780 1.40 -13.61 -31.00
N GLY A 781 2.08 -12.60 -31.51
CA GLY A 781 1.80 -11.18 -31.19
C GLY A 781 0.43 -10.73 -31.66
N LEU A 782 0.03 -11.08 -32.89
CA LEU A 782 -1.29 -10.76 -33.44
C LEU A 782 -2.42 -11.55 -32.72
N SER A 783 -2.18 -12.82 -32.40
CA SER A 783 -3.15 -13.65 -31.66
C SER A 783 -3.33 -13.15 -30.22
N MET A 784 -2.25 -12.81 -29.51
CA MET A 784 -2.31 -12.20 -28.19
C MET A 784 -2.97 -10.82 -28.26
N GLY A 785 -2.63 -9.98 -29.25
CA GLY A 785 -3.26 -8.69 -29.47
C GLY A 785 -4.76 -8.81 -29.72
N TYR A 786 -5.17 -9.78 -30.54
CA TYR A 786 -6.60 -10.06 -30.81
C TYR A 786 -7.33 -10.55 -29.56
N ILE A 787 -6.74 -11.45 -28.78
CA ILE A 787 -7.32 -11.96 -27.53
C ILE A 787 -7.45 -10.82 -26.50
N VAL A 788 -6.44 -9.97 -26.34
CA VAL A 788 -6.49 -8.81 -25.44
C VAL A 788 -7.54 -7.80 -25.88
N PHE A 789 -7.64 -7.55 -27.19
CA PHE A 789 -8.60 -6.60 -27.76
C PHE A 789 -10.05 -7.11 -27.66
N THR A 790 -10.28 -8.43 -27.80
CA THR A 790 -11.62 -9.02 -27.74
C THR A 790 -12.08 -9.39 -26.33
N THR A 791 -11.16 -9.73 -25.43
CA THR A 791 -11.48 -10.19 -24.06
C THR A 791 -11.20 -9.16 -22.96
N GLY A 792 -10.44 -8.10 -23.27
CA GLY A 792 -10.04 -7.08 -22.28
C GLY A 792 -9.15 -7.60 -21.13
N LYS A 793 -8.60 -8.81 -21.24
CA LYS A 793 -7.73 -9.43 -20.23
C LYS A 793 -6.36 -9.83 -20.84
N PRO A 794 -5.25 -9.61 -20.11
CA PRO A 794 -5.12 -8.96 -18.80
C PRO A 794 -5.15 -7.42 -18.94
N TRP A 795 -5.98 -6.77 -18.16
CA TRP A 795 -6.25 -5.32 -18.26
C TRP A 795 -5.05 -4.40 -18.02
N TRP A 796 -4.01 -4.87 -17.31
CA TRP A 796 -2.77 -4.11 -17.15
C TRP A 796 -2.05 -3.85 -18.49
N LEU A 797 -2.17 -4.76 -19.44
CA LEU A 797 -1.59 -4.60 -20.79
C LEU A 797 -2.40 -3.58 -21.60
N VAL A 798 -3.72 -3.54 -21.44
CA VAL A 798 -4.59 -2.54 -22.05
C VAL A 798 -4.23 -1.14 -21.56
N ARG A 799 -4.00 -0.96 -20.26
CA ARG A 799 -3.53 0.31 -19.70
C ARG A 799 -2.17 0.76 -20.22
N ILE A 800 -1.26 -0.16 -20.50
CA ILE A 800 0.04 0.20 -21.11
C ILE A 800 -0.17 0.69 -22.53
N ILE A 801 -1.01 0.00 -23.32
CA ILE A 801 -1.32 0.38 -24.71
C ILE A 801 -2.02 1.74 -24.76
N GLU A 802 -2.97 2.01 -23.90
CA GLU A 802 -3.67 3.30 -23.77
C GLU A 802 -2.71 4.43 -23.40
N ARG A 803 -1.81 4.22 -22.44
CA ARG A 803 -0.77 5.22 -22.08
C ARG A 803 0.19 5.50 -23.24
N VAL A 804 0.53 4.51 -24.02
CA VAL A 804 1.39 4.67 -25.19
C VAL A 804 0.62 5.43 -26.30
N GLN A 805 -0.63 5.12 -26.55
CA GLN A 805 -1.46 5.83 -27.51
C GLN A 805 -1.68 7.30 -27.12
N GLN A 806 -1.92 7.62 -25.86
CA GLN A 806 -2.01 9.00 -25.38
C GLN A 806 -0.70 9.79 -25.60
N LYS A 807 0.47 9.18 -25.38
CA LYS A 807 1.77 9.80 -25.70
C LYS A 807 1.95 10.11 -27.20
N TYR A 808 1.44 9.26 -28.08
CA TYR A 808 1.54 9.48 -29.52
C TYR A 808 0.53 10.53 -30.04
N VAL A 809 -0.65 10.60 -29.45
CA VAL A 809 -1.66 11.63 -29.78
C VAL A 809 -1.17 13.02 -29.37
N ILE A 810 -0.51 13.16 -28.22
CA ILE A 810 0.09 14.43 -27.76
C ILE A 810 1.25 14.85 -28.70
N ARG A 811 2.13 13.93 -29.12
CA ARG A 811 3.20 14.24 -30.09
C ARG A 811 2.65 14.59 -31.48
N GLY A 812 1.53 14.04 -31.90
CA GLY A 812 0.86 14.38 -33.17
C GLY A 812 0.25 15.79 -33.18
N LYS A 813 -0.26 16.26 -32.04
CA LYS A 813 -0.79 17.64 -31.91
C LYS A 813 0.31 18.71 -31.88
N ILE A 814 1.45 18.44 -31.27
CA ILE A 814 2.59 19.39 -31.22
C ILE A 814 3.24 19.60 -32.61
N ARG A 815 3.23 18.59 -33.49
CA ARG A 815 3.74 18.72 -34.87
C ARG A 815 2.80 19.48 -35.83
N ARG A 816 1.52 19.66 -35.51
CA ARG A 816 0.56 20.42 -36.33
C ARG A 816 0.41 21.90 -36.00
N SER A 817 0.93 22.36 -34.84
CA SER A 817 0.89 23.77 -34.44
C SER A 817 2.16 24.56 -34.79
N GLY A 818 3.21 23.92 -35.33
CA GLY A 818 4.47 24.56 -35.71
C GLY A 818 4.59 25.00 -37.18
N GLY A 819 3.51 25.02 -37.93
CA GLY A 819 3.52 25.32 -39.35
C GLY A 819 2.49 26.38 -39.77
N ARG A 820 2.58 27.61 -39.22
CA ARG A 820 2.11 28.85 -39.86
C ARG A 820 2.57 30.08 -39.05
N LYS A 821 3.59 30.74 -39.62
CA LYS A 821 4.21 32.03 -39.34
C LYS A 821 5.00 32.13 -38.02
#